data_8eb7a2a61b936c41bf84df5aca56e378
#
_entry.id   8eb7a2a61b936c41bf84df5aca56e378
#
_cell.length_a   1.000
_cell.length_b   1.000
_cell.length_c   1.000
_cell.angle_alpha   90.00
_cell.angle_beta   90.00
_cell.angle_gamma   90.00
#
_symmetry.space_group_name_H-M   'P 1'
#
loop_
_entity.id
_entity.type
_entity.pdbx_description
1 polymer ?
#
loop_
_entity_poly.entity_id
_entity_poly.type
_entity_poly.pdbx_seq_one_letter_code
_entity_poly.pdbx_strand_id
1 'polypeptide(L)'
;LRKYYLLFFVIGLLLLGCSKKKNTFFDDSSISDTLSTYLKLANDDNVPYVKRLAYNNKAYAILINQDNDSLNRANLFKVANRFFNMNNFDEYQKVSRILVEKSKKDKDTMSAAKAYTYLGDYYTNTSGKDSAFAYYTKAEKLYKKLNDKINLGGIYVNIAILRSLERDYSGSELSAIQALNVLRDTDEKSKIYDAYNILGFISFELKDYDKSIEYHEKALDLANKNTGNDEFHLAATSLNNIGNVYQNQNKHLEAVKKFEEALKDKNLFNDKPVLYATLIDNIAYSKFKLKNDSELPHLFYVSLKIRDSLKLSSGVIFNKLHLSEYYAEKKDTVKSKQFAQEALKLARKTKKNGDILMALKQLGAIDPKRSSIYSDEYIEINDSLQSAERKSKDKFARIEYETDEIIQQKDKLAEQNRNILFFFGLVVMIGILLFVIKNQRSKTKELMLKQAQQKANEDIYNLMLYQQNKIEEGRANEKVRIAQELHDGILGRLFGARLNLDSLNKRQDDEAIVSRNNYLVELKNIEQDIREISHDLNREKHALNNNFIGIVNNLIEQQETVSQAKVSFVVDMEIEWEKIENYIKINLYRILQEALLNINKYAQAENVRIEILKQEKILKLTVTDDGVGFSVSKKSKGIGLQNMLSRAKACEAAFDIKSKIGKGTTITVVFPLEINQK
;
A
#
# COMPACT_ATOMS: atom_id res chain seq x y z
N LEU A 1 -23.48 37.15 49.79
CA LEU A 1 -23.69 35.74 50.24
C LEU A 1 -24.94 35.11 49.58
N ARG A 2 -26.08 35.78 49.47
CA ARG A 2 -27.33 35.21 48.91
C ARG A 2 -27.27 34.85 47.40
N LYS A 3 -26.36 35.46 46.57
CA LYS A 3 -26.18 35.12 45.16
C LYS A 3 -25.32 33.87 44.92
N TYR A 4 -24.49 33.50 45.87
CA TYR A 4 -23.62 32.29 45.77
C TYR A 4 -24.39 31.01 46.13
N TYR A 5 -25.40 31.08 46.99
CA TYR A 5 -26.26 29.92 47.30
C TYR A 5 -27.14 29.52 46.12
N LEU A 6 -27.56 30.47 45.26
CA LEU A 6 -28.38 30.17 44.07
C LEU A 6 -27.52 29.44 43.01
N LEU A 7 -26.22 29.78 42.88
CA LEU A 7 -25.32 29.12 41.93
C LEU A 7 -24.98 27.70 42.38
N PHE A 8 -24.77 27.45 43.66
CA PHE A 8 -24.57 26.12 44.21
C PHE A 8 -25.82 25.24 44.15
N PHE A 9 -27.02 25.84 44.25
CA PHE A 9 -28.28 25.12 44.13
C PHE A 9 -28.58 24.69 42.70
N VAL A 10 -28.23 25.51 41.68
CA VAL A 10 -28.36 25.16 40.27
C VAL A 10 -27.34 24.08 39.85
N ILE A 11 -26.12 24.12 40.39
CA ILE A 11 -25.12 23.07 40.15
C ILE A 11 -25.50 21.76 40.85
N GLY A 12 -26.10 21.84 42.03
CA GLY A 12 -26.62 20.66 42.74
C GLY A 12 -27.82 20.00 42.06
N LEU A 13 -28.67 20.76 41.38
CA LEU A 13 -29.81 20.25 40.59
C LEU A 13 -29.38 19.58 39.28
N LEU A 14 -28.28 20.00 38.69
CA LEU A 14 -27.69 19.37 37.48
C LEU A 14 -26.99 18.03 37.78
N LEU A 15 -26.61 17.77 39.05
CA LEU A 15 -26.02 16.51 39.48
C LEU A 15 -27.05 15.47 39.95
N LEU A 16 -28.34 15.84 40.12
CA LEU A 16 -29.42 14.94 40.54
C LEU A 16 -30.28 14.40 39.41
N GLY A 17 -29.87 14.59 38.16
CA GLY A 17 -30.47 13.98 36.98
C GLY A 17 -30.12 12.51 36.81
N CYS A 18 -30.13 11.71 37.86
CA CYS A 18 -30.16 10.26 37.77
C CYS A 18 -31.54 9.82 37.31
N SER A 19 -31.68 9.48 36.03
CA SER A 19 -32.85 8.82 35.48
C SER A 19 -33.09 7.52 36.24
N LYS A 20 -34.26 7.39 36.87
CA LYS A 20 -34.74 6.13 37.38
C LYS A 20 -34.80 5.10 36.28
N LYS A 21 -33.90 4.10 36.28
CA LYS A 21 -34.07 2.88 35.50
C LYS A 21 -35.42 2.26 35.94
N LYS A 22 -36.34 2.10 34.99
CA LYS A 22 -37.46 1.18 35.14
C LYS A 22 -36.86 -0.22 35.19
N ASN A 23 -36.78 -0.78 36.41
CA ASN A 23 -36.57 -2.21 36.60
C ASN A 23 -37.83 -2.92 36.13
N THR A 24 -37.85 -3.40 34.89
CA THR A 24 -38.68 -4.54 34.50
C THR A 24 -37.93 -5.76 35.01
N PHE A 25 -38.39 -6.33 36.10
CA PHE A 25 -37.97 -7.66 36.57
C PHE A 25 -38.43 -8.69 35.53
N PHE A 26 -37.62 -8.92 34.52
CA PHE A 26 -37.56 -10.18 33.78
C PHE A 26 -36.42 -10.98 34.39
N ASP A 27 -36.71 -12.22 34.70
CA ASP A 27 -35.79 -13.17 35.33
C ASP A 27 -34.51 -13.30 34.48
N ASP A 28 -33.43 -12.61 34.89
CA ASP A 28 -32.16 -12.49 34.15
C ASP A 28 -31.47 -13.85 33.97
N SER A 29 -31.79 -14.81 34.86
CA SER A 29 -31.23 -16.15 34.84
C SER A 29 -31.79 -16.99 33.65
N SER A 30 -33.09 -16.93 33.39
CA SER A 30 -33.75 -17.67 32.32
C SER A 30 -33.35 -17.17 30.92
N ILE A 31 -33.10 -15.88 30.77
CA ILE A 31 -32.63 -15.28 29.52
C ILE A 31 -31.17 -15.66 29.22
N SER A 32 -30.32 -15.66 30.26
CA SER A 32 -28.92 -16.07 30.20
C SER A 32 -28.79 -17.55 29.72
N ASP A 33 -29.56 -18.44 30.29
CA ASP A 33 -29.58 -19.88 29.94
C ASP A 33 -30.08 -20.10 28.51
N THR A 34 -31.12 -19.37 28.10
CA THR A 34 -31.67 -19.44 26.76
C THR A 34 -30.68 -18.92 25.73
N LEU A 35 -30.01 -17.78 25.98
CA LEU A 35 -28.98 -17.21 25.11
C LEU A 35 -27.79 -18.17 24.96
N SER A 36 -27.29 -18.72 26.08
CA SER A 36 -26.20 -19.70 26.07
C SER A 36 -26.54 -20.92 25.23
N THR A 37 -27.76 -21.44 25.36
CA THR A 37 -28.27 -22.57 24.58
C THR A 37 -28.30 -22.24 23.08
N TYR A 38 -28.86 -21.08 22.70
CA TYR A 38 -28.86 -20.68 21.27
C TYR A 38 -27.44 -20.49 20.71
N LEU A 39 -26.54 -19.89 21.48
CA LEU A 39 -25.15 -19.74 21.09
C LEU A 39 -24.42 -21.08 20.94
N LYS A 40 -24.75 -22.09 21.75
CA LYS A 40 -24.20 -23.45 21.64
C LYS A 40 -24.74 -24.14 20.39
N LEU A 41 -26.05 -24.20 20.21
CA LEU A 41 -26.71 -24.88 19.08
C LEU A 41 -26.36 -24.23 17.72
N ALA A 42 -26.14 -22.93 17.69
CA ALA A 42 -25.70 -22.23 16.49
C ALA A 42 -24.26 -22.56 16.06
N ASN A 43 -23.45 -23.12 16.98
CA ASN A 43 -22.06 -23.51 16.72
C ASN A 43 -21.86 -25.00 16.52
N ASP A 44 -22.91 -25.80 16.65
CA ASP A 44 -22.84 -27.27 16.57
C ASP A 44 -23.01 -27.69 15.10
N ASP A 45 -21.96 -28.22 14.50
CA ASP A 45 -21.97 -28.67 13.09
C ASP A 45 -22.85 -29.87 12.85
N ASN A 46 -23.24 -30.64 13.88
CA ASN A 46 -24.24 -31.73 13.78
C ASN A 46 -25.65 -31.18 13.60
N VAL A 47 -25.89 -29.89 13.88
CA VAL A 47 -27.20 -29.26 13.68
C VAL A 47 -27.31 -28.76 12.23
N PRO A 48 -28.42 -29.10 11.51
CA PRO A 48 -28.62 -28.65 10.14
C PRO A 48 -28.49 -27.13 10.00
N TYR A 49 -27.89 -26.68 8.89
CA TYR A 49 -27.60 -25.25 8.61
C TYR A 49 -28.78 -24.30 8.89
N VAL A 50 -29.99 -24.66 8.41
CA VAL A 50 -31.19 -23.83 8.61
C VAL A 50 -31.53 -23.63 10.08
N LYS A 51 -31.34 -24.67 10.90
CA LYS A 51 -31.57 -24.59 12.36
C LYS A 51 -30.45 -23.76 13.04
N ARG A 52 -29.20 -23.99 12.66
CA ARG A 52 -28.07 -23.16 13.17
C ARG A 52 -28.30 -21.68 12.92
N LEU A 53 -28.68 -21.33 11.69
CA LEU A 53 -29.00 -19.96 11.31
C LEU A 53 -30.17 -19.39 12.16
N ALA A 54 -31.25 -20.18 12.34
CA ALA A 54 -32.38 -19.76 13.17
C ALA A 54 -31.97 -19.51 14.64
N TYR A 55 -31.13 -20.37 15.23
CA TYR A 55 -30.62 -20.18 16.58
C TYR A 55 -29.71 -18.94 16.69
N ASN A 56 -28.84 -18.70 15.71
CA ASN A 56 -27.97 -17.53 15.68
C ASN A 56 -28.79 -16.23 15.57
N ASN A 57 -29.84 -16.22 14.76
CA ASN A 57 -30.78 -15.09 14.65
C ASN A 57 -31.51 -14.81 15.98
N LYS A 58 -31.94 -15.87 16.70
CA LYS A 58 -32.57 -15.72 18.02
C LYS A 58 -31.58 -15.15 19.03
N ALA A 59 -30.33 -15.64 19.07
CA ALA A 59 -29.29 -15.09 19.92
C ALA A 59 -29.01 -13.60 19.59
N TYR A 60 -28.93 -13.25 18.31
CA TYR A 60 -28.78 -11.87 17.87
C TYR A 60 -29.92 -10.96 18.33
N ALA A 61 -31.18 -11.40 18.17
CA ALA A 61 -32.37 -10.65 18.58
C ALA A 61 -32.40 -10.35 20.08
N ILE A 62 -31.91 -11.27 20.91
CA ILE A 62 -31.77 -11.03 22.36
C ILE A 62 -30.67 -9.97 22.62
N LEU A 63 -29.47 -10.17 22.02
CA LEU A 63 -28.30 -9.36 22.29
C LEU A 63 -28.43 -7.90 21.83
N ILE A 64 -29.15 -7.64 20.74
CA ILE A 64 -29.29 -6.29 20.21
C ILE A 64 -30.08 -5.37 21.15
N ASN A 65 -30.97 -5.95 21.98
CA ASN A 65 -31.81 -5.24 22.92
C ASN A 65 -31.20 -5.16 24.34
N GLN A 66 -30.05 -5.80 24.59
CA GLN A 66 -29.36 -5.73 25.89
C GLN A 66 -28.48 -4.49 25.98
N ASP A 67 -28.14 -4.12 27.22
CA ASP A 67 -27.22 -3.03 27.53
C ASP A 67 -25.86 -3.26 26.84
N ASN A 68 -25.18 -2.16 26.52
CA ASN A 68 -23.87 -2.21 25.87
C ASN A 68 -22.75 -2.42 26.92
N ASP A 69 -22.59 -3.62 27.41
CA ASP A 69 -21.46 -4.00 28.26
C ASP A 69 -20.46 -4.91 27.53
N SER A 70 -19.39 -5.28 28.20
CA SER A 70 -18.33 -6.12 27.64
C SER A 70 -18.82 -7.54 27.32
N LEU A 71 -19.74 -8.10 28.12
CA LEU A 71 -20.31 -9.44 27.87
C LEU A 71 -21.23 -9.45 26.68
N ASN A 72 -22.07 -8.42 26.52
CA ASN A 72 -22.92 -8.26 25.35
C ASN A 72 -22.07 -8.17 24.08
N ARG A 73 -21.01 -7.35 24.05
CA ARG A 73 -20.09 -7.26 22.92
C ARG A 73 -19.39 -8.59 22.63
N ALA A 74 -18.92 -9.29 23.68
CA ALA A 74 -18.30 -10.61 23.51
C ALA A 74 -19.26 -11.63 22.87
N ASN A 75 -20.53 -11.65 23.28
CA ASN A 75 -21.52 -12.53 22.69
C ASN A 75 -21.93 -12.12 21.27
N LEU A 76 -21.99 -10.82 20.96
CA LEU A 76 -22.19 -10.32 19.59
C LEU A 76 -21.04 -10.73 18.67
N PHE A 77 -19.79 -10.77 19.15
CA PHE A 77 -18.67 -11.33 18.39
C PHE A 77 -18.86 -12.82 18.09
N LYS A 78 -19.37 -13.59 19.04
CA LYS A 78 -19.70 -15.01 18.79
C LYS A 78 -20.78 -15.15 17.71
N VAL A 79 -21.84 -14.32 17.76
CA VAL A 79 -22.89 -14.29 16.75
C VAL A 79 -22.34 -13.92 15.38
N ALA A 80 -21.51 -12.88 15.29
CA ALA A 80 -20.87 -12.48 14.05
C ALA A 80 -20.01 -13.61 13.47
N ASN A 81 -19.15 -14.24 14.29
CA ASN A 81 -18.30 -15.35 13.83
C ASN A 81 -19.10 -16.53 13.31
N ARG A 82 -20.25 -16.83 13.90
CA ARG A 82 -21.13 -17.90 13.38
C ARG A 82 -21.76 -17.54 12.05
N PHE A 83 -22.17 -16.28 11.85
CA PHE A 83 -22.61 -15.84 10.52
C PHE A 83 -21.52 -16.00 9.48
N PHE A 84 -20.27 -15.67 9.83
CA PHE A 84 -19.11 -15.86 8.96
C PHE A 84 -18.93 -17.34 8.59
N ASN A 85 -18.91 -18.24 9.58
CA ASN A 85 -18.74 -19.68 9.37
C ASN A 85 -19.89 -20.30 8.55
N MET A 86 -21.06 -19.70 8.60
CA MET A 86 -22.22 -20.06 7.79
C MET A 86 -22.26 -19.39 6.41
N ASN A 87 -21.23 -18.65 6.00
CA ASN A 87 -21.16 -17.86 4.78
C ASN A 87 -22.30 -16.81 4.64
N ASN A 88 -22.90 -16.40 5.75
CA ASN A 88 -23.91 -15.35 5.77
C ASN A 88 -23.22 -13.99 5.96
N PHE A 89 -22.58 -13.52 4.90
CA PHE A 89 -21.72 -12.34 4.93
C PHE A 89 -22.48 -11.04 5.19
N ASP A 90 -23.74 -10.93 4.76
CA ASP A 90 -24.54 -9.70 4.97
C ASP A 90 -24.83 -9.48 6.47
N GLU A 91 -25.30 -10.50 7.17
CA GLU A 91 -25.52 -10.41 8.61
C GLU A 91 -24.20 -10.28 9.40
N TYR A 92 -23.12 -10.94 8.93
CA TYR A 92 -21.80 -10.77 9.50
C TYR A 92 -21.34 -9.30 9.46
N GLN A 93 -21.49 -8.63 8.29
CA GLN A 93 -21.17 -7.22 8.13
C GLN A 93 -22.01 -6.33 9.06
N LYS A 94 -23.31 -6.58 9.09
CA LYS A 94 -24.26 -5.81 9.89
C LYS A 94 -23.90 -5.85 11.37
N VAL A 95 -23.68 -7.05 11.94
CA VAL A 95 -23.27 -7.21 13.34
C VAL A 95 -21.91 -6.59 13.61
N SER A 96 -20.96 -6.72 12.68
CA SER A 96 -19.63 -6.13 12.81
C SER A 96 -19.68 -4.59 12.84
N ARG A 97 -20.55 -3.95 12.05
CA ARG A 97 -20.77 -2.50 12.11
C ARG A 97 -21.37 -2.07 13.46
N ILE A 98 -22.35 -2.80 13.96
CA ILE A 98 -22.94 -2.55 15.28
C ILE A 98 -21.89 -2.67 16.38
N LEU A 99 -21.00 -3.66 16.29
CA LEU A 99 -19.89 -3.82 17.22
C LEU A 99 -18.92 -2.62 17.20
N VAL A 100 -18.61 -2.06 16.01
CA VAL A 100 -17.82 -0.83 15.91
C VAL A 100 -18.50 0.33 16.63
N GLU A 101 -19.79 0.53 16.43
CA GLU A 101 -20.57 1.60 17.06
C GLU A 101 -20.61 1.45 18.58
N LYS A 102 -20.99 0.24 19.06
CA LYS A 102 -21.07 -0.08 20.50
C LYS A 102 -19.70 0.12 21.17
N SER A 103 -18.61 -0.36 20.54
CA SER A 103 -17.24 -0.25 21.08
C SER A 103 -16.77 1.22 21.16
N LYS A 104 -17.08 2.03 20.14
CA LYS A 104 -16.75 3.46 20.16
C LYS A 104 -17.49 4.21 21.25
N LYS A 105 -18.78 3.91 21.45
CA LYS A 105 -19.61 4.54 22.46
C LYS A 105 -19.03 4.35 23.86
N ASP A 106 -18.52 3.15 24.14
CA ASP A 106 -17.93 2.80 25.43
C ASP A 106 -16.41 3.04 25.50
N LYS A 107 -15.80 3.56 24.42
CA LYS A 107 -14.33 3.74 24.31
C LYS A 107 -13.54 2.44 24.49
N ASP A 108 -14.17 1.29 24.17
CA ASP A 108 -13.54 -0.02 24.21
C ASP A 108 -12.68 -0.23 22.97
N THR A 109 -11.39 0.10 23.10
CA THR A 109 -10.42 0.04 22.01
C THR A 109 -10.18 -1.39 21.52
N MET A 110 -10.19 -2.39 22.43
CA MET A 110 -9.98 -3.79 22.07
C MET A 110 -11.13 -4.32 21.20
N SER A 111 -12.37 -4.12 21.65
CA SER A 111 -13.55 -4.51 20.86
C SER A 111 -13.63 -3.75 19.55
N ALA A 112 -13.24 -2.48 19.51
CA ALA A 112 -13.20 -1.70 18.26
C ALA A 112 -12.18 -2.28 17.26
N ALA A 113 -10.98 -2.64 17.72
CA ALA A 113 -9.95 -3.27 16.90
C ALA A 113 -10.44 -4.60 16.31
N LYS A 114 -11.03 -5.46 17.15
CA LYS A 114 -11.60 -6.73 16.72
C LYS A 114 -12.76 -6.56 15.73
N ALA A 115 -13.63 -5.58 15.94
CA ALA A 115 -14.74 -5.30 15.02
C ALA A 115 -14.22 -4.77 13.65
N TYR A 116 -13.15 -3.99 13.64
CA TYR A 116 -12.50 -3.60 12.38
C TYR A 116 -11.85 -4.79 11.67
N THR A 117 -11.25 -5.75 12.42
CA THR A 117 -10.76 -7.00 11.84
C THR A 117 -11.90 -7.72 11.13
N TYR A 118 -13.05 -7.90 11.76
CA TYR A 118 -14.21 -8.56 11.18
C TYR A 118 -14.74 -7.86 9.92
N LEU A 119 -14.73 -6.52 9.88
CA LEU A 119 -15.05 -5.79 8.66
C LEU A 119 -14.00 -6.01 7.56
N GLY A 120 -12.71 -6.07 7.92
CA GLY A 120 -11.64 -6.46 7.00
C GLY A 120 -11.88 -7.84 6.40
N ASP A 121 -12.20 -8.82 7.24
CA ASP A 121 -12.51 -10.20 6.81
C ASP A 121 -13.73 -10.26 5.88
N TYR A 122 -14.79 -9.50 6.19
CA TYR A 122 -15.95 -9.38 5.30
C TYR A 122 -15.54 -8.88 3.91
N TYR A 123 -14.81 -7.78 3.84
CA TYR A 123 -14.42 -7.19 2.56
C TYR A 123 -13.36 -8.00 1.80
N THR A 124 -12.57 -8.82 2.49
CA THR A 124 -11.64 -9.78 1.87
C THR A 124 -12.41 -10.89 1.15
N ASN A 125 -13.51 -11.37 1.73
CA ASN A 125 -14.35 -12.42 1.16
C ASN A 125 -15.38 -11.91 0.14
N THR A 126 -15.57 -10.60 0.05
CA THR A 126 -16.39 -9.93 -0.95
C THR A 126 -15.51 -9.11 -1.88
N SER A 127 -16.05 -8.47 -2.90
CA SER A 127 -15.23 -7.74 -3.89
C SER A 127 -14.63 -6.40 -3.40
N GLY A 128 -14.56 -6.17 -2.09
CA GLY A 128 -14.19 -4.88 -1.50
C GLY A 128 -12.76 -4.80 -0.95
N LYS A 129 -11.74 -5.26 -1.69
CA LYS A 129 -10.36 -5.38 -1.18
C LYS A 129 -9.74 -4.07 -0.66
N ASP A 130 -10.11 -2.91 -1.22
CA ASP A 130 -9.68 -1.60 -0.73
C ASP A 130 -10.21 -1.32 0.67
N SER A 131 -11.50 -1.62 0.85
CA SER A 131 -12.15 -1.50 2.15
C SER A 131 -11.54 -2.48 3.16
N ALA A 132 -11.22 -3.71 2.73
CA ALA A 132 -10.53 -4.69 3.57
C ALA A 132 -9.22 -4.13 4.11
N PHE A 133 -8.37 -3.62 3.21
CA PHE A 133 -7.09 -3.03 3.58
C PHE A 133 -7.25 -1.86 4.55
N ALA A 134 -8.17 -0.94 4.26
CA ALA A 134 -8.46 0.20 5.12
C ALA A 134 -8.95 -0.20 6.53
N TYR A 135 -9.77 -1.26 6.63
CA TYR A 135 -10.22 -1.76 7.93
C TYR A 135 -9.12 -2.49 8.69
N TYR A 136 -8.30 -3.29 8.03
CA TYR A 136 -7.13 -3.92 8.65
C TYR A 136 -6.12 -2.88 9.13
N THR A 137 -5.85 -1.82 8.37
CA THR A 137 -4.99 -0.71 8.80
C THR A 137 -5.54 -0.01 10.06
N LYS A 138 -6.87 0.15 10.16
CA LYS A 138 -7.50 0.68 11.38
C LYS A 138 -7.33 -0.26 12.58
N ALA A 139 -7.51 -1.57 12.38
CA ALA A 139 -7.31 -2.58 13.41
C ALA A 139 -5.84 -2.63 13.86
N GLU A 140 -4.90 -2.64 12.92
CA GLU A 140 -3.46 -2.59 13.15
C GLU A 140 -3.07 -1.47 14.11
N LYS A 141 -3.50 -0.25 13.82
CA LYS A 141 -3.19 0.92 14.66
C LYS A 141 -3.70 0.78 16.08
N LEU A 142 -4.90 0.21 16.23
CA LEU A 142 -5.47 0.00 17.57
C LEU A 142 -4.72 -1.11 18.31
N TYR A 143 -4.38 -2.23 17.66
CA TYR A 143 -3.61 -3.29 18.30
C TYR A 143 -2.18 -2.85 18.64
N LYS A 144 -1.54 -2.04 17.79
CA LYS A 144 -0.26 -1.39 18.13
C LYS A 144 -0.37 -0.53 19.37
N LYS A 145 -1.41 0.31 19.47
CA LYS A 145 -1.66 1.15 20.65
C LYS A 145 -1.90 0.34 21.93
N LEU A 146 -2.53 -0.83 21.78
CA LEU A 146 -2.81 -1.76 22.88
C LEU A 146 -1.61 -2.64 23.26
N ASN A 147 -0.53 -2.62 22.45
CA ASN A 147 0.60 -3.54 22.54
C ASN A 147 0.18 -5.03 22.47
N ASP A 148 -0.91 -5.32 21.75
CA ASP A 148 -1.45 -6.66 21.56
C ASP A 148 -0.72 -7.37 20.40
N LYS A 149 0.40 -8.00 20.73
CA LYS A 149 1.25 -8.69 19.75
C LYS A 149 0.51 -9.79 19.00
N ILE A 150 -0.35 -10.55 19.68
CA ILE A 150 -1.05 -11.69 19.12
C ILE A 150 -2.01 -11.27 18.01
N ASN A 151 -2.90 -10.32 18.32
CA ASN A 151 -3.87 -9.84 17.33
C ASN A 151 -3.21 -8.98 16.25
N LEU A 152 -2.17 -8.22 16.60
CA LEU A 152 -1.37 -7.47 15.62
C LEU A 152 -0.71 -8.40 14.60
N GLY A 153 -0.10 -9.50 15.06
CA GLY A 153 0.46 -10.52 14.18
C GLY A 153 -0.60 -11.12 13.25
N GLY A 154 -1.80 -11.42 13.76
CA GLY A 154 -2.93 -11.87 12.94
C GLY A 154 -3.35 -10.85 11.87
N ILE A 155 -3.35 -9.56 12.20
CA ILE A 155 -3.64 -8.50 11.21
C ILE A 155 -2.57 -8.47 10.12
N TYR A 156 -1.29 -8.60 10.46
CA TYR A 156 -0.23 -8.66 9.45
C TYR A 156 -0.36 -9.88 8.53
N VAL A 157 -0.77 -11.03 9.07
CA VAL A 157 -1.10 -12.22 8.26
C VAL A 157 -2.26 -11.89 7.29
N ASN A 158 -3.34 -11.30 7.78
CA ASN A 158 -4.51 -10.95 6.95
C ASN A 158 -4.14 -9.93 5.85
N ILE A 159 -3.32 -8.94 6.17
CA ILE A 159 -2.80 -7.97 5.19
C ILE A 159 -1.91 -8.67 4.15
N ALA A 160 -1.05 -9.60 4.59
CA ALA A 160 -0.21 -10.39 3.68
C ALA A 160 -1.06 -11.22 2.71
N ILE A 161 -2.10 -11.91 3.20
CA ILE A 161 -3.05 -12.64 2.36
C ILE A 161 -3.73 -11.69 1.35
N LEU A 162 -4.23 -10.57 1.81
CA LEU A 162 -4.92 -9.60 0.95
C LEU A 162 -4.01 -9.08 -0.16
N ARG A 163 -2.76 -8.72 0.18
CA ARG A 163 -1.76 -8.26 -0.79
C ARG A 163 -1.40 -9.36 -1.79
N SER A 164 -1.27 -10.60 -1.33
CA SER A 164 -0.99 -11.74 -2.22
C SER A 164 -2.13 -12.00 -3.23
N LEU A 165 -3.39 -11.84 -2.80
CA LEU A 165 -4.57 -11.93 -3.68
C LEU A 165 -4.59 -10.85 -4.77
N GLU A 166 -3.97 -9.70 -4.52
CA GLU A 166 -3.80 -8.61 -5.49
C GLU A 166 -2.44 -8.67 -6.22
N ARG A 167 -1.67 -9.76 -6.03
CA ARG A 167 -0.32 -9.98 -6.60
C ARG A 167 0.72 -8.94 -6.17
N ASP A 168 0.47 -8.20 -5.09
CA ASP A 168 1.49 -7.38 -4.45
C ASP A 168 2.41 -8.27 -3.59
N TYR A 169 3.22 -9.10 -4.25
CA TYR A 169 4.06 -10.09 -3.56
C TYR A 169 5.09 -9.45 -2.65
N SER A 170 5.68 -8.32 -3.05
CA SER A 170 6.65 -7.61 -2.21
C SER A 170 6.03 -7.04 -0.92
N GLY A 171 4.85 -6.44 -1.04
CA GLY A 171 4.11 -5.94 0.13
C GLY A 171 3.58 -7.08 1.00
N SER A 172 3.21 -8.21 0.38
CA SER A 172 2.76 -9.41 1.09
C SER A 172 3.92 -10.02 1.91
N GLU A 173 5.10 -10.17 1.31
CA GLU A 173 6.32 -10.65 1.98
C GLU A 173 6.66 -9.80 3.19
N LEU A 174 6.69 -8.48 3.02
CA LEU A 174 6.95 -7.55 4.12
C LEU A 174 5.95 -7.74 5.27
N SER A 175 4.67 -7.84 4.96
CA SER A 175 3.62 -8.01 5.96
C SER A 175 3.75 -9.36 6.69
N ALA A 176 4.07 -10.45 5.98
CA ALA A 176 4.29 -11.76 6.59
C ALA A 176 5.53 -11.77 7.50
N ILE A 177 6.61 -11.09 7.11
CA ILE A 177 7.80 -10.91 7.96
C ILE A 177 7.47 -10.07 9.19
N GLN A 178 6.66 -9.02 9.06
CA GLN A 178 6.18 -8.24 10.21
C GLN A 178 5.37 -9.10 11.17
N ALA A 179 4.51 -10.00 10.66
CA ALA A 179 3.78 -10.97 11.49
C ALA A 179 4.74 -11.86 12.28
N LEU A 180 5.73 -12.47 11.64
CA LEU A 180 6.73 -13.31 12.30
C LEU A 180 7.52 -12.55 13.37
N ASN A 181 7.92 -11.30 13.10
CA ASN A 181 8.67 -10.49 14.05
C ASN A 181 7.86 -10.17 15.31
N VAL A 182 6.58 -9.86 15.15
CA VAL A 182 5.70 -9.53 16.27
C VAL A 182 5.33 -10.78 17.08
N LEU A 183 5.18 -11.93 16.40
CA LEU A 183 4.77 -13.20 17.03
C LEU A 183 5.95 -14.00 17.58
N ARG A 184 7.21 -13.61 17.34
CA ARG A 184 8.42 -14.37 17.69
C ARG A 184 8.42 -14.91 19.10
N ASP A 185 7.99 -14.08 20.06
CA ASP A 185 8.03 -14.39 21.49
C ASP A 185 6.66 -14.81 22.01
N THR A 186 5.78 -15.32 21.16
CA THR A 186 4.43 -15.78 21.50
C THR A 186 4.26 -17.27 21.20
N ASP A 187 3.30 -17.92 21.85
CA ASP A 187 2.97 -19.34 21.60
C ASP A 187 1.93 -19.51 20.48
N GLU A 188 1.68 -18.47 19.66
CA GLU A 188 0.68 -18.47 18.58
C GLU A 188 1.13 -19.23 17.34
N LYS A 189 1.34 -20.51 17.47
CA LYS A 189 1.85 -21.41 16.41
C LYS A 189 1.01 -21.36 15.14
N SER A 190 -0.31 -21.24 15.26
CA SER A 190 -1.21 -21.19 14.09
C SER A 190 -0.93 -19.97 13.21
N LYS A 191 -0.82 -18.77 13.79
CA LYS A 191 -0.54 -17.56 13.01
C LYS A 191 0.89 -17.53 12.45
N ILE A 192 1.85 -18.13 13.17
CA ILE A 192 3.22 -18.30 12.69
C ILE A 192 3.24 -19.29 11.51
N TYR A 193 2.47 -20.38 11.58
CA TYR A 193 2.24 -21.28 10.47
C TYR A 193 1.71 -20.56 9.23
N ASP A 194 0.65 -19.77 9.40
CA ASP A 194 0.04 -19.02 8.30
C ASP A 194 1.06 -18.06 7.66
N ALA A 195 1.86 -17.36 8.47
CA ALA A 195 2.89 -16.45 7.96
C ALA A 195 3.97 -17.19 7.15
N TYR A 196 4.46 -18.34 7.62
CA TYR A 196 5.40 -19.15 6.84
C TYR A 196 4.77 -19.72 5.57
N ASN A 197 3.52 -20.15 5.64
CA ASN A 197 2.80 -20.66 4.48
C ASN A 197 2.64 -19.59 3.39
N ILE A 198 2.32 -18.36 3.78
CA ILE A 198 2.25 -17.21 2.87
C ILE A 198 3.62 -16.91 2.26
N LEU A 199 4.69 -16.88 3.06
CA LEU A 199 6.06 -16.67 2.56
C LEU A 199 6.47 -17.75 1.57
N GLY A 200 6.12 -19.00 1.85
CA GLY A 200 6.34 -20.12 0.94
C GLY A 200 5.60 -19.93 -0.38
N PHE A 201 4.33 -19.53 -0.33
CA PHE A 201 3.53 -19.22 -1.51
C PHE A 201 4.12 -18.05 -2.32
N ILE A 202 4.51 -16.97 -1.67
CA ILE A 202 5.10 -15.80 -2.35
C ILE A 202 6.41 -16.18 -3.04
N SER A 203 7.28 -16.89 -2.33
CA SER A 203 8.54 -17.37 -2.91
C SER A 203 8.30 -18.28 -4.11
N PHE A 204 7.26 -19.12 -4.08
CA PHE A 204 6.83 -19.93 -5.22
C PHE A 204 6.42 -19.07 -6.42
N GLU A 205 5.57 -18.07 -6.22
CA GLU A 205 5.10 -17.15 -7.28
C GLU A 205 6.25 -16.34 -7.87
N LEU A 206 7.24 -15.98 -7.05
CA LEU A 206 8.47 -15.31 -7.46
C LEU A 206 9.50 -16.27 -8.07
N LYS A 207 9.20 -17.59 -8.13
CA LYS A 207 10.08 -18.67 -8.63
C LYS A 207 11.36 -18.87 -7.80
N ASP A 208 11.37 -18.37 -6.58
CA ASP A 208 12.43 -18.69 -5.60
C ASP A 208 12.06 -20.00 -4.89
N TYR A 209 12.24 -21.09 -5.62
CA TYR A 209 11.77 -22.41 -5.19
C TYR A 209 12.47 -22.91 -3.93
N ASP A 210 13.74 -22.59 -3.74
CA ASP A 210 14.50 -23.04 -2.58
C ASP A 210 13.98 -22.39 -1.30
N LYS A 211 13.73 -21.07 -1.31
CA LYS A 211 13.07 -20.40 -0.19
C LYS A 211 11.63 -20.85 0.01
N SER A 212 10.92 -21.14 -1.08
CA SER A 212 9.55 -21.67 -0.98
C SER A 212 9.52 -22.98 -0.20
N ILE A 213 10.43 -23.92 -0.52
CA ILE A 213 10.58 -25.18 0.22
C ILE A 213 10.94 -24.89 1.67
N GLU A 214 11.96 -24.06 1.93
CA GLU A 214 12.39 -23.72 3.29
C GLU A 214 11.23 -23.21 4.16
N TYR A 215 10.43 -22.28 3.64
CA TYR A 215 9.30 -21.73 4.39
C TYR A 215 8.18 -22.76 4.60
N HIS A 216 7.86 -23.57 3.62
CA HIS A 216 6.86 -24.62 3.77
C HIS A 216 7.35 -25.76 4.71
N GLU A 217 8.64 -26.02 4.79
CA GLU A 217 9.23 -26.95 5.77
C GLU A 217 9.13 -26.38 7.19
N LYS A 218 9.38 -25.09 7.39
CA LYS A 218 9.15 -24.43 8.68
C LYS A 218 7.66 -24.50 9.10
N ALA A 219 6.74 -24.31 8.16
CA ALA A 219 5.33 -24.49 8.41
C ALA A 219 4.99 -25.95 8.76
N LEU A 220 5.54 -26.93 8.04
CA LEU A 220 5.35 -28.35 8.30
C LEU A 220 5.88 -28.77 9.69
N ASP A 221 7.03 -28.26 10.09
CA ASP A 221 7.60 -28.53 11.43
C ASP A 221 6.67 -28.03 12.54
N LEU A 222 6.07 -26.83 12.37
CA LEU A 222 5.08 -26.30 13.30
C LEU A 222 3.81 -27.14 13.34
N ALA A 223 3.31 -27.59 12.19
CA ALA A 223 2.14 -28.46 12.11
C ALA A 223 2.37 -29.78 12.82
N ASN A 224 3.53 -30.42 12.63
CA ASN A 224 3.90 -31.68 13.26
C ASN A 224 4.12 -31.56 14.79
N LYS A 225 4.55 -30.40 15.28
CA LYS A 225 4.70 -30.13 16.73
C LYS A 225 3.39 -29.82 17.42
N ASN A 226 2.32 -29.64 16.67
CA ASN A 226 1.00 -29.38 17.21
C ASN A 226 0.30 -30.73 17.48
N THR A 227 0.59 -31.38 18.58
CA THR A 227 0.15 -32.75 18.94
C THR A 227 -1.34 -32.86 19.35
N GLY A 228 -2.12 -31.79 19.26
CA GLY A 228 -3.59 -31.82 19.34
C GLY A 228 -4.21 -32.31 18.03
N ASN A 229 -5.51 -32.63 18.04
CA ASN A 229 -6.26 -32.95 16.82
C ASN A 229 -5.98 -31.90 15.75
N ASP A 230 -5.31 -32.27 14.67
CA ASP A 230 -5.07 -31.41 13.50
C ASP A 230 -6.37 -31.31 12.67
N GLU A 231 -7.40 -30.70 13.26
CA GLU A 231 -8.68 -30.43 12.57
C GLU A 231 -8.51 -29.67 11.25
N PHE A 232 -7.36 -29.01 11.08
CA PHE A 232 -7.06 -28.19 9.90
C PHE A 232 -6.16 -28.90 8.89
N HIS A 233 -5.69 -30.10 9.16
CA HIS A 233 -4.80 -30.87 8.26
C HIS A 233 -3.62 -30.03 7.73
N LEU A 234 -2.97 -29.28 8.62
CA LEU A 234 -1.92 -28.31 8.29
C LEU A 234 -0.70 -29.00 7.72
N ALA A 235 -0.35 -30.18 8.26
CA ALA A 235 0.78 -30.96 7.76
C ALA A 235 0.55 -31.43 6.31
N ALA A 236 -0.64 -31.96 6.00
CA ALA A 236 -1.00 -32.35 4.65
C ALA A 236 -1.01 -31.16 3.67
N THR A 237 -1.43 -29.98 4.14
CA THR A 237 -1.40 -28.74 3.35
C THR A 237 0.03 -28.33 3.02
N SER A 238 0.95 -28.35 4.01
CA SER A 238 2.37 -28.00 3.80
C SER A 238 3.05 -29.00 2.86
N LEU A 239 2.79 -30.31 3.03
CA LEU A 239 3.31 -31.35 2.14
C LEU A 239 2.81 -31.18 0.70
N ASN A 240 1.53 -30.84 0.50
CA ASN A 240 1.01 -30.50 -0.82
C ASN A 240 1.76 -29.30 -1.44
N ASN A 241 2.02 -28.26 -0.67
CA ASN A 241 2.70 -27.08 -1.16
C ASN A 241 4.18 -27.38 -1.54
N ILE A 242 4.90 -28.14 -0.72
CA ILE A 242 6.25 -28.61 -1.04
C ILE A 242 6.22 -29.48 -2.31
N GLY A 243 5.26 -30.39 -2.43
CA GLY A 243 5.09 -31.21 -3.62
C GLY A 243 4.84 -30.37 -4.87
N ASN A 244 4.05 -29.31 -4.78
CA ASN A 244 3.80 -28.37 -5.88
C ASN A 244 5.09 -27.65 -6.31
N VAL A 245 5.96 -27.28 -5.36
CA VAL A 245 7.26 -26.68 -5.68
C VAL A 245 8.12 -27.67 -6.46
N TYR A 246 8.25 -28.93 -5.99
CA TYR A 246 8.98 -29.97 -6.71
C TYR A 246 8.40 -30.22 -8.11
N GLN A 247 7.08 -30.26 -8.23
CA GLN A 247 6.39 -30.42 -9.52
C GLN A 247 6.77 -29.31 -10.50
N ASN A 248 6.82 -28.05 -10.05
CA ASN A 248 7.23 -26.91 -10.88
C ASN A 248 8.74 -26.90 -11.20
N GLN A 249 9.55 -27.54 -10.37
CA GLN A 249 10.97 -27.81 -10.68
C GLN A 249 11.16 -29.02 -11.61
N ASN A 250 10.07 -29.65 -12.11
CA ASN A 250 10.09 -30.92 -12.85
C ASN A 250 10.66 -32.12 -12.05
N LYS A 251 10.75 -32.02 -10.74
CA LYS A 251 11.16 -33.09 -9.82
C LYS A 251 9.94 -33.94 -9.44
N HIS A 252 9.35 -34.59 -10.46
CA HIS A 252 8.06 -35.26 -10.32
C HIS A 252 8.09 -36.46 -9.36
N LEU A 253 9.23 -37.13 -9.19
CA LEU A 253 9.38 -38.24 -8.26
C LEU A 253 9.30 -37.78 -6.81
N GLU A 254 9.98 -36.68 -6.49
CA GLU A 254 9.98 -36.03 -5.19
C GLU A 254 8.59 -35.46 -4.89
N ALA A 255 7.93 -34.88 -5.88
CA ALA A 255 6.57 -34.38 -5.77
C ALA A 255 5.60 -35.50 -5.37
N VAL A 256 5.62 -36.64 -6.08
CA VAL A 256 4.76 -37.80 -5.76
C VAL A 256 4.96 -38.24 -4.31
N LYS A 257 6.22 -38.38 -3.86
CA LYS A 257 6.52 -38.77 -2.47
C LYS A 257 5.86 -37.83 -1.45
N LYS A 258 5.91 -36.52 -1.68
CA LYS A 258 5.30 -35.53 -0.77
C LYS A 258 3.77 -35.59 -0.80
N PHE A 259 3.18 -35.75 -1.96
CA PHE A 259 1.72 -35.89 -2.09
C PHE A 259 1.21 -37.20 -1.45
N GLU A 260 1.92 -38.31 -1.63
CA GLU A 260 1.57 -39.59 -1.02
C GLU A 260 1.77 -39.55 0.51
N GLU A 261 2.78 -38.82 1.00
CA GLU A 261 2.97 -38.55 2.42
C GLU A 261 1.77 -37.80 3.00
N ALA A 262 1.26 -36.76 2.30
CA ALA A 262 0.08 -36.02 2.69
C ALA A 262 -1.20 -36.88 2.73
N LEU A 263 -1.34 -37.84 1.82
CA LEU A 263 -2.49 -38.75 1.77
C LEU A 263 -2.51 -39.80 2.90
N LYS A 264 -1.42 -39.94 3.70
CA LYS A 264 -1.43 -40.80 4.90
C LYS A 264 -2.34 -40.30 6.00
N ASP A 265 -2.80 -39.04 5.91
CA ASP A 265 -3.79 -38.48 6.81
C ASP A 265 -5.17 -39.14 6.57
N LYS A 266 -5.59 -39.96 7.55
CA LYS A 266 -6.74 -40.88 7.40
C LYS A 266 -8.08 -40.17 7.22
N ASN A 267 -8.24 -38.99 7.77
CA ASN A 267 -9.52 -38.25 7.75
C ASN A 267 -9.57 -37.22 6.62
N LEU A 268 -8.51 -37.04 5.87
CA LEU A 268 -8.36 -35.97 4.88
C LEU A 268 -9.50 -35.92 3.85
N PHE A 269 -9.99 -37.10 3.41
CA PHE A 269 -11.09 -37.17 2.45
C PHE A 269 -12.39 -36.61 3.01
N ASN A 270 -12.69 -36.90 4.27
CA ASN A 270 -13.94 -36.46 4.92
C ASN A 270 -13.89 -34.99 5.31
N ASP A 271 -12.76 -34.57 5.91
CA ASP A 271 -12.64 -33.24 6.53
C ASP A 271 -12.18 -32.18 5.53
N LYS A 272 -11.33 -32.55 4.55
CA LYS A 272 -10.77 -31.66 3.52
C LYS A 272 -10.85 -32.27 2.11
N PRO A 273 -12.02 -32.59 1.59
CA PRO A 273 -12.18 -33.25 0.28
C PRO A 273 -11.55 -32.44 -0.87
N VAL A 274 -11.48 -31.13 -0.72
CA VAL A 274 -10.81 -30.24 -1.69
C VAL A 274 -9.31 -30.53 -1.77
N LEU A 275 -8.63 -30.63 -0.62
CA LEU A 275 -7.20 -30.93 -0.55
C LEU A 275 -6.93 -32.36 -1.03
N TYR A 276 -7.75 -33.31 -0.61
CA TYR A 276 -7.67 -34.70 -1.08
C TYR A 276 -7.73 -34.81 -2.60
N ALA A 277 -8.74 -34.17 -3.23
CA ALA A 277 -8.85 -34.13 -4.69
C ALA A 277 -7.67 -33.45 -5.36
N THR A 278 -7.10 -32.42 -4.73
CA THR A 278 -5.90 -31.73 -5.24
C THR A 278 -4.68 -32.65 -5.22
N LEU A 279 -4.47 -33.39 -4.13
CA LEU A 279 -3.38 -34.36 -4.02
C LEU A 279 -3.48 -35.46 -5.06
N ILE A 280 -4.68 -36.02 -5.26
CA ILE A 280 -4.93 -37.07 -6.28
C ILE A 280 -4.60 -36.54 -7.69
N ASP A 281 -5.02 -35.32 -8.03
CA ASP A 281 -4.72 -34.71 -9.33
C ASP A 281 -3.21 -34.44 -9.52
N ASN A 282 -2.56 -33.91 -8.48
CA ASN A 282 -1.13 -33.63 -8.50
C ASN A 282 -0.28 -34.92 -8.65
N ILE A 283 -0.67 -36.01 -7.97
CA ILE A 283 -0.07 -37.34 -8.15
C ILE A 283 -0.26 -37.82 -9.59
N ALA A 284 -1.51 -37.74 -10.09
CA ALA A 284 -1.81 -38.14 -11.46
C ALA A 284 -0.97 -37.39 -12.48
N TYR A 285 -0.87 -36.06 -12.33
CA TYR A 285 -0.07 -35.22 -13.21
C TYR A 285 1.43 -35.55 -13.11
N SER A 286 1.96 -35.72 -11.91
CA SER A 286 3.38 -36.09 -11.73
C SER A 286 3.69 -37.50 -12.27
N LYS A 287 2.80 -38.49 -12.08
CA LYS A 287 2.92 -39.82 -12.70
C LYS A 287 2.90 -39.72 -14.22
N PHE A 288 1.99 -38.91 -14.79
CA PHE A 288 1.94 -38.66 -16.22
C PHE A 288 3.29 -38.09 -16.74
N LYS A 289 3.86 -37.11 -16.08
CA LYS A 289 5.16 -36.54 -16.47
C LYS A 289 6.33 -37.52 -16.34
N LEU A 290 6.26 -38.44 -15.41
CA LEU A 290 7.20 -39.55 -15.25
C LEU A 290 6.99 -40.67 -16.30
N LYS A 291 6.01 -40.54 -17.20
CA LYS A 291 5.61 -41.60 -18.14
C LYS A 291 5.15 -42.88 -17.45
N ASN A 292 4.70 -42.77 -16.22
CA ASN A 292 4.12 -43.85 -15.47
C ASN A 292 2.59 -43.83 -15.66
N ASP A 293 2.10 -44.62 -16.59
CA ASP A 293 0.69 -44.68 -16.94
C ASP A 293 -0.14 -45.54 -15.98
N SER A 294 0.47 -46.12 -14.94
CA SER A 294 -0.30 -46.90 -13.95
C SER A 294 -1.35 -45.99 -13.31
N GLU A 295 -2.59 -46.46 -13.22
CA GLU A 295 -3.74 -45.77 -12.68
C GLU A 295 -4.20 -44.52 -13.51
N LEU A 296 -3.55 -44.24 -14.65
CA LEU A 296 -3.97 -43.15 -15.53
C LEU A 296 -4.85 -43.63 -16.69
N PRO A 297 -5.89 -42.91 -17.07
CA PRO A 297 -6.29 -41.57 -16.55
C PRO A 297 -7.26 -41.65 -15.35
N HIS A 298 -7.42 -42.80 -14.69
CA HIS A 298 -8.41 -43.01 -13.63
C HIS A 298 -8.28 -41.98 -12.49
N LEU A 299 -7.07 -41.70 -12.00
CA LEU A 299 -6.85 -40.71 -10.92
C LEU A 299 -7.34 -39.33 -11.29
N PHE A 300 -7.12 -38.87 -12.53
CA PHE A 300 -7.67 -37.59 -12.99
C PHE A 300 -9.18 -37.54 -12.89
N TYR A 301 -9.87 -38.62 -13.29
CA TYR A 301 -11.34 -38.69 -13.23
C TYR A 301 -11.85 -38.79 -11.79
N VAL A 302 -11.16 -39.45 -10.89
CA VAL A 302 -11.48 -39.46 -9.45
C VAL A 302 -11.46 -38.05 -8.88
N SER A 303 -10.37 -37.33 -9.10
CA SER A 303 -10.25 -35.93 -8.65
C SER A 303 -11.33 -35.06 -9.30
N LEU A 304 -11.55 -35.18 -10.60
CA LEU A 304 -12.55 -34.40 -11.34
C LEU A 304 -13.96 -34.62 -10.75
N LYS A 305 -14.33 -35.86 -10.46
CA LYS A 305 -15.64 -36.21 -9.88
C LYS A 305 -15.83 -35.56 -8.51
N ILE A 306 -14.82 -35.59 -7.66
CA ILE A 306 -14.87 -34.95 -6.33
C ILE A 306 -15.03 -33.45 -6.49
N ARG A 307 -14.17 -32.80 -7.30
CA ARG A 307 -14.20 -31.36 -7.53
C ARG A 307 -15.52 -30.87 -8.15
N ASP A 308 -16.11 -31.67 -9.04
CA ASP A 308 -17.38 -31.36 -9.66
C ASP A 308 -18.55 -31.47 -8.66
N SER A 309 -18.58 -32.53 -7.82
CA SER A 309 -19.58 -32.69 -6.76
C SER A 309 -19.54 -31.52 -5.75
N LEU A 310 -18.35 -30.96 -5.49
CA LEU A 310 -18.14 -29.81 -4.63
C LEU A 310 -18.32 -28.46 -5.36
N LYS A 311 -18.63 -28.45 -6.66
CA LYS A 311 -18.78 -27.26 -7.51
C LYS A 311 -17.54 -26.36 -7.53
N LEU A 312 -16.36 -26.93 -7.49
CA LEU A 312 -15.07 -26.24 -7.44
C LEU A 312 -14.60 -25.89 -8.86
N SER A 313 -15.14 -24.84 -9.44
CA SER A 313 -14.90 -24.48 -10.85
C SER A 313 -13.42 -24.39 -11.24
N SER A 314 -12.56 -23.72 -10.48
CA SER A 314 -11.11 -23.63 -10.79
C SER A 314 -10.45 -25.02 -10.72
N GLY A 315 -10.78 -25.83 -9.72
CA GLY A 315 -10.26 -27.19 -9.62
C GLY A 315 -10.66 -28.07 -10.80
N VAL A 316 -11.92 -27.97 -11.25
CA VAL A 316 -12.44 -28.66 -12.45
C VAL A 316 -11.69 -28.20 -13.71
N ILE A 317 -11.40 -26.89 -13.83
CA ILE A 317 -10.64 -26.35 -14.96
C ILE A 317 -9.23 -26.97 -14.98
N PHE A 318 -8.50 -26.98 -13.84
CA PHE A 318 -7.17 -27.59 -13.75
C PHE A 318 -7.18 -29.06 -14.16
N ASN A 319 -8.08 -29.88 -13.61
CA ASN A 319 -8.21 -31.28 -14.00
C ASN A 319 -8.43 -31.47 -15.50
N LYS A 320 -9.32 -30.65 -16.10
CA LYS A 320 -9.58 -30.73 -17.53
C LYS A 320 -8.37 -30.34 -18.37
N LEU A 321 -7.57 -29.39 -17.90
CA LEU A 321 -6.31 -29.02 -18.58
C LEU A 321 -5.28 -30.15 -18.48
N HIS A 322 -5.14 -30.81 -17.32
CA HIS A 322 -4.27 -31.98 -17.17
C HIS A 322 -4.73 -33.16 -18.04
N LEU A 323 -6.04 -33.43 -18.09
CA LEU A 323 -6.61 -34.41 -19.02
C LEU A 323 -6.37 -34.05 -20.49
N SER A 324 -6.49 -32.78 -20.84
CA SER A 324 -6.19 -32.30 -22.18
C SER A 324 -4.72 -32.58 -22.55
N GLU A 325 -3.78 -32.27 -21.64
CA GLU A 325 -2.37 -32.53 -21.87
C GLU A 325 -2.05 -34.02 -21.96
N TYR A 326 -2.65 -34.81 -21.07
CA TYR A 326 -2.53 -36.28 -21.10
C TYR A 326 -2.99 -36.85 -22.42
N TYR A 327 -4.18 -36.47 -22.90
CA TYR A 327 -4.70 -36.97 -24.18
C TYR A 327 -3.96 -36.45 -25.40
N ALA A 328 -3.35 -35.25 -25.33
CA ALA A 328 -2.47 -34.76 -26.36
C ALA A 328 -1.23 -35.64 -26.53
N GLU A 329 -0.59 -36.03 -25.42
CA GLU A 329 0.56 -36.97 -25.42
C GLU A 329 0.17 -38.35 -25.95
N LYS A 330 -1.03 -38.80 -25.59
CA LYS A 330 -1.60 -40.06 -26.12
C LYS A 330 -2.10 -39.97 -27.58
N LYS A 331 -1.90 -38.82 -28.24
CA LYS A 331 -2.33 -38.54 -29.63
C LYS A 331 -3.83 -38.55 -29.84
N ASP A 332 -4.65 -38.57 -28.79
CA ASP A 332 -6.09 -38.38 -28.85
C ASP A 332 -6.41 -36.88 -28.92
N THR A 333 -6.21 -36.29 -30.09
CA THR A 333 -6.38 -34.85 -30.32
C THR A 333 -7.83 -34.42 -30.13
N VAL A 334 -8.80 -35.29 -30.30
CA VAL A 334 -10.23 -34.99 -30.15
C VAL A 334 -10.55 -34.75 -28.68
N LYS A 335 -10.23 -35.70 -27.81
CA LYS A 335 -10.45 -35.55 -26.37
C LYS A 335 -9.58 -34.41 -25.77
N SER A 336 -8.34 -34.30 -26.22
CA SER A 336 -7.44 -33.21 -25.78
C SER A 336 -8.10 -31.86 -26.03
N LYS A 337 -8.55 -31.61 -27.26
CA LYS A 337 -9.21 -30.35 -27.61
C LYS A 337 -10.53 -30.14 -26.88
N GLN A 338 -11.34 -31.21 -26.74
CA GLN A 338 -12.60 -31.17 -26.01
C GLN A 338 -12.38 -30.68 -24.56
N PHE A 339 -11.49 -31.33 -23.80
CA PHE A 339 -11.22 -30.93 -22.40
C PHE A 339 -10.71 -29.52 -22.28
N ALA A 340 -9.82 -29.07 -23.15
CA ALA A 340 -9.31 -27.69 -23.14
C ALA A 340 -10.42 -26.66 -23.46
N GLN A 341 -11.32 -26.95 -24.41
CA GLN A 341 -12.47 -26.09 -24.72
C GLN A 341 -13.49 -26.03 -23.59
N GLU A 342 -13.78 -27.15 -22.96
CA GLU A 342 -14.64 -27.20 -21.78
C GLU A 342 -14.04 -26.40 -20.61
N ALA A 343 -12.73 -26.50 -20.40
CA ALA A 343 -12.00 -25.70 -19.42
C ALA A 343 -12.11 -24.21 -19.71
N LEU A 344 -11.87 -23.77 -20.96
CA LEU A 344 -12.00 -22.37 -21.37
C LEU A 344 -13.43 -21.85 -21.20
N LYS A 345 -14.43 -22.65 -21.60
CA LYS A 345 -15.85 -22.29 -21.42
C LYS A 345 -16.20 -22.06 -19.95
N LEU A 346 -15.74 -22.95 -19.07
CA LEU A 346 -15.98 -22.82 -17.62
C LEU A 346 -15.22 -21.63 -17.04
N ALA A 347 -13.95 -21.40 -17.45
CA ALA A 347 -13.13 -20.27 -17.03
C ALA A 347 -13.78 -18.92 -17.39
N ARG A 348 -14.28 -18.79 -18.61
CA ARG A 348 -15.03 -17.61 -19.04
C ARG A 348 -16.33 -17.40 -18.25
N LYS A 349 -17.05 -18.47 -17.94
CA LYS A 349 -18.25 -18.40 -17.09
C LYS A 349 -17.95 -17.88 -15.68
N THR A 350 -16.81 -18.27 -15.12
CA THR A 350 -16.39 -17.85 -13.78
C THR A 350 -15.67 -16.50 -13.76
N LYS A 351 -15.32 -15.94 -14.94
CA LYS A 351 -14.62 -14.65 -15.12
C LYS A 351 -13.28 -14.58 -14.37
N LYS A 352 -12.59 -15.70 -14.21
CA LYS A 352 -11.28 -15.77 -13.57
C LYS A 352 -10.18 -15.72 -14.62
N ASN A 353 -9.56 -14.56 -14.78
CA ASN A 353 -8.55 -14.31 -15.81
C ASN A 353 -7.38 -15.32 -15.78
N GLY A 354 -6.89 -15.70 -14.59
CA GLY A 354 -5.84 -16.72 -14.47
C GLY A 354 -6.23 -18.06 -15.08
N ASP A 355 -7.46 -18.54 -14.81
CA ASP A 355 -7.99 -19.78 -15.36
C ASP A 355 -8.17 -19.69 -16.89
N ILE A 356 -8.57 -18.50 -17.40
CA ILE A 356 -8.72 -18.25 -18.85
C ILE A 356 -7.33 -18.31 -19.52
N LEU A 357 -6.31 -17.66 -18.96
CA LEU A 357 -4.94 -17.66 -19.51
C LEU A 357 -4.38 -19.09 -19.62
N MET A 358 -4.57 -19.92 -18.59
CA MET A 358 -4.11 -21.31 -18.63
C MET A 358 -4.80 -22.12 -19.73
N ALA A 359 -6.11 -21.94 -19.88
CA ALA A 359 -6.88 -22.65 -20.91
C ALA A 359 -6.51 -22.18 -22.34
N LEU A 360 -6.28 -20.88 -22.54
CA LEU A 360 -5.81 -20.31 -23.80
C LEU A 360 -4.41 -20.83 -24.18
N LYS A 361 -3.50 -20.89 -23.21
CA LYS A 361 -2.15 -21.44 -23.40
C LYS A 361 -2.21 -22.88 -23.85
N GLN A 362 -3.02 -23.71 -23.21
CA GLN A 362 -3.20 -25.11 -23.58
C GLN A 362 -3.81 -25.26 -24.99
N LEU A 363 -4.85 -24.48 -25.33
CA LEU A 363 -5.46 -24.49 -26.66
C LEU A 363 -4.48 -24.03 -27.74
N GLY A 364 -3.68 -23.01 -27.48
CA GLY A 364 -2.63 -22.55 -28.37
C GLY A 364 -1.59 -23.63 -28.69
N ALA A 365 -1.28 -24.49 -27.71
CA ALA A 365 -0.35 -25.61 -27.89
C ALA A 365 -0.93 -26.78 -28.71
N ILE A 366 -2.23 -27.07 -28.54
CA ILE A 366 -2.86 -28.28 -29.13
C ILE A 366 -3.69 -28.02 -30.40
N ASP A 367 -3.95 -26.76 -30.76
CA ASP A 367 -4.72 -26.35 -31.94
C ASP A 367 -3.93 -25.37 -32.82
N PRO A 368 -2.96 -25.85 -33.61
CA PRO A 368 -2.09 -24.97 -34.44
C PRO A 368 -2.88 -24.06 -35.36
N LYS A 369 -4.03 -24.51 -35.86
CA LYS A 369 -4.85 -23.73 -36.79
C LYS A 369 -5.43 -22.44 -36.17
N ARG A 370 -5.60 -22.39 -34.88
CA ARG A 370 -6.17 -21.26 -34.14
C ARG A 370 -5.20 -20.69 -33.11
N SER A 371 -3.95 -21.13 -33.13
CA SER A 371 -2.94 -20.73 -32.13
C SER A 371 -2.77 -19.21 -32.05
N SER A 372 -2.78 -18.53 -33.20
CA SER A 372 -2.69 -17.04 -33.26
C SER A 372 -3.85 -16.41 -32.47
N ILE A 373 -5.09 -16.84 -32.71
CA ILE A 373 -6.27 -16.27 -32.02
C ILE A 373 -6.17 -16.44 -30.49
N TYR A 374 -5.74 -17.62 -30.02
CA TYR A 374 -5.58 -17.89 -28.61
C TYR A 374 -4.41 -17.08 -28.01
N SER A 375 -3.35 -16.87 -28.78
CA SER A 375 -2.21 -16.06 -28.35
C SER A 375 -2.56 -14.58 -28.24
N ASP A 376 -3.30 -14.04 -29.19
CA ASP A 376 -3.73 -12.64 -29.18
C ASP A 376 -4.63 -12.35 -27.96
N GLU A 377 -5.62 -13.22 -27.72
CA GLU A 377 -6.48 -13.10 -26.51
C GLU A 377 -5.68 -13.28 -25.22
N TYR A 378 -4.69 -14.18 -25.20
CA TYR A 378 -3.79 -14.36 -24.06
C TYR A 378 -3.02 -13.08 -23.76
N ILE A 379 -2.44 -12.44 -24.79
CA ILE A 379 -1.65 -11.22 -24.64
C ILE A 379 -2.53 -10.10 -24.10
N GLU A 380 -3.71 -9.88 -24.68
CA GLU A 380 -4.65 -8.85 -24.25
C GLU A 380 -5.02 -8.98 -22.75
N ILE A 381 -5.40 -10.19 -22.34
CA ILE A 381 -5.78 -10.47 -20.92
C ILE A 381 -4.56 -10.31 -19.99
N ASN A 382 -3.39 -10.79 -20.42
CA ASN A 382 -2.16 -10.71 -19.65
C ASN A 382 -1.71 -9.26 -19.44
N ASP A 383 -1.76 -8.43 -20.48
CA ASP A 383 -1.43 -7.01 -20.40
C ASP A 383 -2.39 -6.24 -19.49
N SER A 384 -3.68 -6.59 -19.59
CA SER A 384 -4.69 -6.06 -18.66
C SER A 384 -4.39 -6.43 -17.21
N LEU A 385 -4.01 -7.69 -16.93
CA LEU A 385 -3.62 -8.14 -15.60
C LEU A 385 -2.37 -7.45 -15.07
N GLN A 386 -1.34 -7.31 -15.89
CA GLN A 386 -0.12 -6.60 -15.51
C GLN A 386 -0.38 -5.12 -15.21
N SER A 387 -1.26 -4.48 -16.01
CA SER A 387 -1.68 -3.11 -15.74
C SER A 387 -2.44 -2.99 -14.42
N ALA A 388 -3.33 -3.95 -14.14
CA ALA A 388 -4.06 -4.00 -12.87
C ALA A 388 -3.12 -4.23 -11.68
N GLU A 389 -2.11 -5.09 -11.82
CA GLU A 389 -1.09 -5.37 -10.79
C GLU A 389 -0.26 -4.13 -10.44
N ARG A 390 0.20 -3.37 -11.46
CA ARG A 390 0.90 -2.10 -11.23
C ARG A 390 0.03 -1.10 -10.47
N LYS A 391 -1.23 -0.96 -10.91
CA LYS A 391 -2.20 -0.08 -10.22
C LYS A 391 -2.51 -0.51 -8.79
N SER A 392 -2.46 -1.81 -8.50
CA SER A 392 -2.72 -2.35 -7.16
C SER A 392 -1.62 -1.98 -6.16
N LYS A 393 -0.34 -2.04 -6.56
CA LYS A 393 0.79 -1.61 -5.70
C LYS A 393 0.65 -0.15 -5.27
N ASP A 394 0.43 0.73 -6.24
CA ASP A 394 0.24 2.16 -5.98
C ASP A 394 -1.02 2.44 -5.13
N LYS A 395 -2.04 1.61 -5.30
CA LYS A 395 -3.32 1.72 -4.63
C LYS A 395 -3.25 1.44 -3.14
N PHE A 396 -2.60 0.35 -2.71
CA PHE A 396 -2.44 0.04 -1.29
C PHE A 396 -1.57 1.07 -0.57
N ALA A 397 -0.48 1.51 -1.19
CA ALA A 397 0.33 2.60 -0.66
C ALA A 397 -0.49 3.89 -0.53
N ARG A 398 -1.33 4.20 -1.53
CA ARG A 398 -2.23 5.35 -1.47
C ARG A 398 -3.29 5.20 -0.39
N ILE A 399 -3.95 4.05 -0.25
CA ILE A 399 -4.96 3.82 0.80
C ILE A 399 -4.35 3.93 2.19
N GLU A 400 -3.15 3.40 2.38
CA GLU A 400 -2.40 3.52 3.63
C GLU A 400 -2.15 5.00 3.95
N TYR A 401 -1.64 5.76 2.98
CA TYR A 401 -1.40 7.20 3.10
C TYR A 401 -2.70 7.98 3.37
N GLU A 402 -3.75 7.78 2.56
CA GLU A 402 -5.05 8.44 2.74
C GLU A 402 -5.69 8.08 4.09
N THR A 403 -5.53 6.82 4.52
CA THR A 403 -6.02 6.39 5.84
C THR A 403 -5.24 7.06 6.97
N ASP A 404 -3.93 7.22 6.81
CA ASP A 404 -3.06 7.91 7.76
C ASP A 404 -3.39 9.40 7.81
N GLU A 405 -3.58 10.02 6.66
CA GLU A 405 -3.98 11.42 6.58
C GLU A 405 -5.35 11.66 7.23
N ILE A 406 -6.34 10.81 6.95
CA ILE A 406 -7.68 10.90 7.57
C ILE A 406 -7.60 10.73 9.10
N ILE A 407 -6.76 9.80 9.58
CA ILE A 407 -6.59 9.59 11.02
C ILE A 407 -5.88 10.78 11.66
N GLN A 408 -4.80 11.28 11.04
CA GLN A 408 -4.10 12.47 11.50
C GLN A 408 -5.00 13.72 11.49
N GLN A 409 -5.81 13.89 10.43
CA GLN A 409 -6.79 14.97 10.36
C GLN A 409 -7.86 14.84 11.47
N LYS A 410 -8.36 13.64 11.75
CA LYS A 410 -9.31 13.41 12.84
C LYS A 410 -8.71 13.64 14.22
N ASP A 411 -7.47 13.19 14.43
CA ASP A 411 -6.76 13.42 15.69
C ASP A 411 -6.47 14.91 15.87
N LYS A 412 -6.08 15.60 14.79
CA LYS A 412 -5.90 17.05 14.77
C LYS A 412 -7.22 17.79 15.00
N LEU A 413 -8.31 17.33 14.39
CA LEU A 413 -9.64 17.91 14.58
C LEU A 413 -10.17 17.65 16.01
N ALA A 414 -9.94 16.44 16.55
CA ALA A 414 -10.26 16.11 17.94
C ALA A 414 -9.43 16.94 18.92
N GLU A 415 -8.15 17.17 18.60
CA GLU A 415 -7.27 18.06 19.36
C GLU A 415 -7.69 19.51 19.23
N GLN A 416 -8.07 19.96 18.03
CA GLN A 416 -8.67 21.28 17.82
C GLN A 416 -9.99 21.45 18.58
N ASN A 417 -10.88 20.46 18.55
CA ASN A 417 -12.14 20.49 19.31
C ASN A 417 -11.89 20.44 20.82
N ARG A 418 -10.92 19.65 21.28
CA ARG A 418 -10.50 19.66 22.70
C ARG A 418 -9.89 21.02 23.07
N ASN A 419 -9.09 21.58 22.19
CA ASN A 419 -8.51 22.91 22.37
C ASN A 419 -9.58 24.00 22.29
N ILE A 420 -10.59 23.87 21.42
CA ILE A 420 -11.75 24.78 21.36
C ILE A 420 -12.58 24.69 22.66
N LEU A 421 -12.82 23.51 23.19
CA LEU A 421 -13.50 23.34 24.50
C LEU A 421 -12.64 23.87 25.65
N PHE A 422 -11.34 23.64 25.60
CA PHE A 422 -10.38 24.24 26.55
C PHE A 422 -10.30 25.75 26.39
N PHE A 423 -10.32 26.23 25.13
CA PHE A 423 -10.35 27.67 24.81
C PHE A 423 -11.70 28.30 25.24
N PHE A 424 -12.82 27.61 25.07
CA PHE A 424 -14.11 28.10 25.53
C PHE A 424 -14.15 28.20 27.07
N GLY A 425 -13.62 27.19 27.75
CA GLY A 425 -13.40 27.22 29.20
C GLY A 425 -12.42 28.33 29.61
N LEU A 426 -11.35 28.50 28.83
CA LEU A 426 -10.36 29.56 29.06
C LEU A 426 -10.94 30.96 28.75
N VAL A 427 -11.77 31.10 27.69
CA VAL A 427 -12.46 32.36 27.35
C VAL A 427 -13.47 32.74 28.41
N VAL A 428 -14.18 31.78 29.01
CA VAL A 428 -15.04 32.00 30.17
C VAL A 428 -14.20 32.41 31.40
N MET A 429 -13.05 31.78 31.60
CA MET A 429 -12.08 32.14 32.67
C MET A 429 -11.40 33.48 32.39
N ILE A 430 -11.04 33.73 31.10
CA ILE A 430 -10.46 35.01 30.64
C ILE A 430 -11.52 36.12 30.65
N GLY A 431 -12.81 35.82 30.36
CA GLY A 431 -13.91 36.76 30.56
C GLY A 431 -13.99 37.25 32.03
N ILE A 432 -13.69 36.37 32.97
CA ILE A 432 -13.57 36.69 34.38
C ILE A 432 -12.23 37.40 34.68
N LEU A 433 -11.15 36.99 34.02
CA LEU A 433 -9.80 37.57 34.21
C LEU A 433 -9.65 38.92 33.47
N LEU A 434 -10.27 39.08 32.27
CA LEU A 434 -10.25 40.33 31.49
C LEU A 434 -10.98 41.47 32.20
N PHE A 435 -11.93 41.18 33.09
CA PHE A 435 -12.45 42.18 34.01
C PHE A 435 -11.36 42.65 35.01
N VAL A 436 -10.37 41.83 35.30
CA VAL A 436 -9.24 42.10 36.18
C VAL A 436 -8.04 42.71 35.41
N ILE A 437 -7.89 42.31 34.11
CA ILE A 437 -6.67 42.63 33.31
C ILE A 437 -6.86 43.80 32.32
N LYS A 438 -7.90 44.65 32.50
CA LYS A 438 -8.15 45.79 31.66
C LYS A 438 -6.92 46.73 31.49
N ASN A 439 -5.88 46.54 32.29
CA ASN A 439 -4.67 47.41 32.32
C ASN A 439 -3.39 46.79 31.69
N GLN A 440 -3.41 45.55 31.16
CA GLN A 440 -2.19 44.93 30.60
C GLN A 440 -2.21 44.68 29.08
N ARG A 441 -3.15 45.30 28.36
CA ARG A 441 -3.45 45.04 26.94
C ARG A 441 -2.35 45.31 25.88
N SER A 442 -1.30 45.99 26.19
CA SER A 442 -0.36 46.42 25.12
C SER A 442 0.76 45.41 24.80
N LYS A 443 1.12 44.52 25.74
CA LYS A 443 2.24 43.56 25.53
C LYS A 443 1.87 42.24 24.88
N THR A 444 0.60 41.83 25.00
CA THR A 444 0.18 40.47 24.53
C THR A 444 -0.03 40.39 23.02
N LYS A 445 -0.38 41.50 22.36
CA LYS A 445 -0.56 41.51 20.89
C LYS A 445 0.72 41.29 20.08
N GLU A 446 1.86 41.74 20.59
CA GLU A 446 3.16 41.61 19.91
C GLU A 446 3.70 40.17 19.96
N LEU A 447 3.36 39.44 21.03
CA LEU A 447 3.84 38.05 21.23
C LEU A 447 3.08 37.05 20.33
N MET A 448 1.78 37.27 20.16
CA MET A 448 0.95 36.38 19.31
C MET A 448 1.31 36.47 17.83
N LEU A 449 1.70 37.69 17.36
CA LEU A 449 2.15 37.87 15.97
C LEU A 449 3.48 37.12 15.71
N LYS A 450 4.37 37.08 16.70
CA LYS A 450 5.64 36.35 16.60
C LYS A 450 5.46 34.83 16.54
N GLN A 451 4.52 34.29 17.35
CA GLN A 451 4.25 32.84 17.36
C GLN A 451 3.55 32.35 16.09
N ALA A 452 2.61 33.14 15.54
CA ALA A 452 1.96 32.80 14.26
C ALA A 452 2.98 32.79 13.10
N GLN A 453 3.96 33.71 13.14
CA GLN A 453 5.02 33.79 12.15
C GLN A 453 6.01 32.62 12.24
N GLN A 454 6.31 32.12 13.44
CA GLN A 454 7.14 30.94 13.64
C GLN A 454 6.45 29.65 13.16
N LYS A 455 5.14 29.50 13.47
CA LYS A 455 4.38 28.32 13.06
C LYS A 455 4.19 28.24 11.54
N ALA A 456 3.94 29.38 10.88
CA ALA A 456 3.91 29.42 9.42
C ALA A 456 5.26 29.05 8.76
N ASN A 457 6.37 29.35 9.42
CA ASN A 457 7.70 28.95 8.95
C ASN A 457 7.96 27.43 9.14
N GLU A 458 7.41 26.82 10.18
CA GLU A 458 7.56 25.40 10.49
C GLU A 458 6.72 24.50 9.52
N ASP A 459 5.51 24.95 9.19
CA ASP A 459 4.66 24.27 8.22
C ASP A 459 5.25 24.31 6.79
N ILE A 460 5.88 25.43 6.41
CA ILE A 460 6.58 25.57 5.13
C ILE A 460 7.82 24.64 5.08
N TYR A 461 8.51 24.45 6.19
CA TYR A 461 9.65 23.54 6.29
C TYR A 461 9.25 22.07 6.12
N ASN A 462 8.16 21.65 6.74
CA ASN A 462 7.65 20.28 6.64
C ASN A 462 7.14 19.95 5.21
N LEU A 463 6.55 20.94 4.51
CA LEU A 463 6.16 20.77 3.12
C LEU A 463 7.36 20.60 2.17
N MET A 464 8.48 21.28 2.45
CA MET A 464 9.71 21.15 1.67
C MET A 464 10.38 19.78 1.85
N LEU A 465 10.39 19.24 3.08
CA LEU A 465 10.88 17.88 3.36
C LEU A 465 10.03 16.80 2.67
N TYR A 466 8.73 16.99 2.66
CA TYR A 466 7.81 16.05 1.97
C TYR A 466 8.05 15.99 0.46
N GLN A 467 8.26 17.16 -0.19
CA GLN A 467 8.59 17.20 -1.62
C GLN A 467 9.95 16.55 -1.93
N GLN A 468 10.92 16.71 -1.05
CA GLN A 468 12.24 16.11 -1.23
C GLN A 468 12.19 14.59 -1.16
N ASN A 469 11.45 14.02 -0.21
CA ASN A 469 11.26 12.58 -0.08
C ASN A 469 10.52 11.97 -1.29
N LYS A 470 9.51 12.68 -1.84
CA LYS A 470 8.79 12.25 -3.05
C LYS A 470 9.70 12.16 -4.28
N ILE A 471 10.66 13.06 -4.40
CA ILE A 471 11.65 13.06 -5.50
C ILE A 471 12.63 11.89 -5.36
N GLU A 472 13.04 11.55 -4.14
CA GLU A 472 13.91 10.40 -3.89
C GLU A 472 13.21 9.05 -4.14
N GLU A 473 11.95 8.93 -3.75
CA GLU A 473 11.12 7.74 -4.00
C GLU A 473 10.91 7.49 -5.51
N GLY A 474 10.61 8.56 -6.26
CA GLY A 474 10.52 8.48 -7.72
C GLY A 474 11.83 8.04 -8.39
N ARG A 475 12.98 8.50 -7.86
CA ARG A 475 14.31 8.08 -8.34
C ARG A 475 14.64 6.62 -8.05
N ALA A 476 14.22 6.12 -6.89
CA ALA A 476 14.44 4.72 -6.52
C ALA A 476 13.63 3.78 -7.41
N ASN A 477 12.37 4.12 -7.68
CA ASN A 477 11.49 3.33 -8.54
C ASN A 477 11.98 3.30 -10.00
N GLU A 478 12.49 4.43 -10.51
CA GLU A 478 13.05 4.49 -11.86
C GLU A 478 14.34 3.66 -12.00
N LYS A 479 15.20 3.64 -10.97
CA LYS A 479 16.37 2.75 -10.97
C LYS A 479 15.98 1.27 -10.99
N VAL A 480 14.94 0.88 -10.28
CA VAL A 480 14.43 -0.51 -10.27
C VAL A 480 13.86 -0.87 -11.63
N ARG A 481 13.09 0.03 -12.26
CA ARG A 481 12.53 -0.17 -13.60
C ARG A 481 13.63 -0.40 -14.65
N ILE A 482 14.64 0.47 -14.66
CA ILE A 482 15.77 0.36 -15.59
C ILE A 482 16.57 -0.92 -15.34
N ALA A 483 16.78 -1.31 -14.10
CA ALA A 483 17.48 -2.55 -13.76
C ALA A 483 16.72 -3.80 -14.23
N GLN A 484 15.38 -3.80 -14.12
CA GLN A 484 14.53 -4.87 -14.64
C GLN A 484 14.54 -4.92 -16.17
N GLU A 485 14.46 -3.80 -16.84
CA GLU A 485 14.48 -3.71 -18.31
C GLU A 485 15.82 -4.20 -18.90
N LEU A 486 16.94 -3.91 -18.21
CA LEU A 486 18.25 -4.45 -18.53
C LEU A 486 18.35 -5.96 -18.28
N HIS A 487 17.82 -6.44 -17.16
CA HIS A 487 17.92 -7.84 -16.79
C HIS A 487 17.00 -8.73 -17.65
N ASP A 488 15.73 -8.37 -17.79
CA ASP A 488 14.73 -9.23 -18.42
C ASP A 488 14.69 -9.08 -19.94
N GLY A 489 14.94 -7.87 -20.46
CA GLY A 489 14.96 -7.61 -21.90
C GLY A 489 16.32 -7.89 -22.54
N ILE A 490 17.35 -7.23 -22.06
CA ILE A 490 18.66 -7.21 -22.73
C ILE A 490 19.50 -8.44 -22.41
N LEU A 491 19.62 -8.80 -21.11
CA LEU A 491 20.41 -9.97 -20.70
C LEU A 491 19.83 -11.28 -21.22
N GLY A 492 18.49 -11.43 -21.22
CA GLY A 492 17.82 -12.61 -21.75
C GLY A 492 18.06 -12.79 -23.27
N ARG A 493 17.93 -11.72 -24.04
CA ARG A 493 18.20 -11.73 -25.50
C ARG A 493 19.68 -11.98 -25.80
N LEU A 494 20.59 -11.35 -25.06
CA LEU A 494 22.03 -11.55 -25.19
C LEU A 494 22.43 -13.02 -24.91
N PHE A 495 21.87 -13.59 -23.83
CA PHE A 495 22.11 -14.99 -23.45
C PHE A 495 21.56 -15.93 -24.52
N GLY A 496 20.35 -15.68 -25.02
CA GLY A 496 19.72 -16.46 -26.10
C GLY A 496 20.51 -16.38 -27.41
N ALA A 497 20.90 -15.19 -27.82
CA ALA A 497 21.73 -15.00 -29.02
C ALA A 497 23.09 -15.70 -28.91
N ARG A 498 23.76 -15.61 -27.73
CA ARG A 498 25.02 -16.29 -27.47
C ARG A 498 24.89 -17.81 -27.51
N LEU A 499 23.86 -18.37 -26.85
CA LEU A 499 23.65 -19.82 -26.79
C LEU A 499 23.36 -20.41 -28.18
N ASN A 500 22.54 -19.69 -28.97
CA ASN A 500 22.19 -20.10 -30.30
C ASN A 500 23.39 -19.98 -31.25
N LEU A 501 24.19 -18.92 -31.16
CA LEU A 501 25.45 -18.79 -31.93
C LEU A 501 26.43 -19.90 -31.55
N ASP A 502 26.57 -20.27 -30.25
CA ASP A 502 27.45 -21.35 -29.83
C ASP A 502 26.99 -22.71 -30.36
N SER A 503 25.68 -22.96 -30.42
CA SER A 503 25.10 -24.18 -30.98
C SER A 503 25.31 -24.25 -32.51
N LEU A 504 25.28 -23.11 -33.21
CA LEU A 504 25.43 -23.00 -34.65
C LEU A 504 26.90 -23.03 -35.12
N ASN A 505 27.86 -22.81 -34.18
CA ASN A 505 29.28 -22.83 -34.51
C ASN A 505 29.82 -24.21 -34.98
N LYS A 506 29.10 -25.30 -34.67
CA LYS A 506 29.44 -26.67 -35.05
C LYS A 506 28.82 -27.07 -36.40
N ARG A 507 27.99 -26.24 -37.01
CA ARG A 507 27.26 -26.50 -38.27
C ARG A 507 27.80 -25.59 -39.40
N GLN A 508 28.00 -26.15 -40.59
CA GLN A 508 28.54 -25.42 -41.79
C GLN A 508 27.54 -25.38 -42.95
N ASP A 509 26.31 -25.77 -42.73
CA ASP A 509 25.25 -25.72 -43.73
C ASP A 509 24.76 -24.29 -43.95
N ASP A 510 24.25 -24.02 -45.18
CA ASP A 510 23.77 -22.68 -45.56
C ASP A 510 22.71 -22.10 -44.65
N GLU A 511 21.88 -22.96 -44.07
CA GLU A 511 20.84 -22.60 -43.11
C GLU A 511 21.45 -22.10 -41.77
N ALA A 512 22.56 -22.68 -41.34
CA ALA A 512 23.30 -22.26 -40.17
C ALA A 512 24.02 -20.91 -40.40
N ILE A 513 24.45 -20.63 -41.61
CA ILE A 513 25.07 -19.35 -42.00
C ILE A 513 24.05 -18.22 -41.94
N VAL A 514 22.85 -18.43 -42.51
CA VAL A 514 21.75 -17.46 -42.43
C VAL A 514 21.32 -17.21 -40.98
N SER A 515 21.19 -18.29 -40.18
CA SER A 515 20.82 -18.19 -38.78
C SER A 515 21.87 -17.46 -37.94
N ARG A 516 23.17 -17.70 -38.17
CA ARG A 516 24.26 -16.95 -37.54
C ARG A 516 24.20 -15.45 -37.82
N ASN A 517 23.97 -15.10 -39.11
CA ASN A 517 23.82 -13.68 -39.52
C ASN A 517 22.63 -13.01 -38.83
N ASN A 518 21.52 -13.73 -38.65
CA ASN A 518 20.35 -13.19 -37.95
C ASN A 518 20.68 -12.92 -36.48
N TYR A 519 21.39 -13.83 -35.80
CA TYR A 519 21.82 -13.61 -34.39
C TYR A 519 22.90 -12.52 -34.27
N LEU A 520 23.74 -12.31 -35.28
CA LEU A 520 24.68 -11.18 -35.31
C LEU A 520 23.95 -9.83 -35.47
N VAL A 521 22.88 -9.79 -36.28
CA VAL A 521 22.00 -8.63 -36.38
C VAL A 521 21.29 -8.37 -35.05
N GLU A 522 20.82 -9.44 -34.40
CA GLU A 522 20.19 -9.33 -33.06
C GLU A 522 21.15 -8.79 -31.99
N LEU A 523 22.40 -9.25 -32.01
CA LEU A 523 23.46 -8.72 -31.11
C LEU A 523 23.71 -7.23 -31.35
N LYS A 524 23.68 -6.79 -32.63
CA LYS A 524 23.82 -5.37 -32.99
C LYS A 524 22.63 -4.53 -32.53
N ASN A 525 21.44 -5.08 -32.59
CA ASN A 525 20.24 -4.44 -32.04
C ASN A 525 20.32 -4.30 -30.51
N ILE A 526 20.75 -5.34 -29.83
CA ILE A 526 20.99 -5.32 -28.37
C ILE A 526 22.04 -4.26 -27.98
N GLU A 527 23.11 -4.13 -28.74
CA GLU A 527 24.11 -3.07 -28.55
C GLU A 527 23.50 -1.67 -28.69
N GLN A 528 22.62 -1.48 -29.66
CA GLN A 528 21.90 -0.23 -29.87
C GLN A 528 20.97 0.09 -28.70
N ASP A 529 20.20 -0.90 -28.26
CA ASP A 529 19.29 -0.76 -27.10
C ASP A 529 20.07 -0.34 -25.84
N ILE A 530 21.24 -0.94 -25.59
CA ILE A 530 22.14 -0.57 -24.47
C ILE A 530 22.62 0.88 -24.62
N ARG A 531 22.95 1.32 -25.84
CA ARG A 531 23.38 2.71 -26.09
C ARG A 531 22.26 3.70 -25.82
N GLU A 532 21.03 3.38 -26.20
CA GLU A 532 19.86 4.24 -25.95
C GLU A 532 19.59 4.40 -24.46
N ILE A 533 19.56 3.30 -23.71
CA ILE A 533 19.40 3.34 -22.24
C ILE A 533 20.55 4.11 -21.57
N SER A 534 21.78 3.91 -22.04
CA SER A 534 22.95 4.65 -21.52
C SER A 534 22.89 6.16 -21.85
N HIS A 535 22.34 6.50 -23.00
CA HIS A 535 22.17 7.90 -23.43
C HIS A 535 21.05 8.60 -22.63
N ASP A 536 19.96 7.88 -22.34
CA ASP A 536 18.86 8.39 -21.51
C ASP A 536 19.30 8.59 -20.05
N LEU A 537 20.07 7.67 -19.50
CA LEU A 537 20.69 7.82 -18.16
C LEU A 537 21.66 9.01 -18.09
N ASN A 538 22.35 9.34 -19.19
CA ASN A 538 23.24 10.49 -19.25
C ASN A 538 22.48 11.82 -19.46
N ARG A 539 21.36 11.82 -20.19
CA ARG A 539 20.49 13.00 -20.33
C ARG A 539 19.92 13.46 -19.00
N GLU A 540 19.50 12.54 -18.14
CA GLU A 540 19.04 12.89 -16.78
C GLU A 540 20.14 13.52 -15.93
N LYS A 541 21.39 13.11 -16.12
CA LYS A 541 22.53 13.69 -15.40
C LYS A 541 22.77 15.15 -15.79
N HIS A 542 22.51 15.53 -17.04
CA HIS A 542 22.64 16.91 -17.52
C HIS A 542 21.40 17.78 -17.21
N ALA A 543 20.20 17.20 -17.16
CA ALA A 543 18.98 17.92 -16.79
C ALA A 543 18.96 18.33 -15.29
N LEU A 544 19.67 17.59 -14.44
CA LEU A 544 19.76 17.88 -12.99
C LEU A 544 20.72 19.02 -12.67
N ASN A 545 21.67 19.31 -13.53
CA ASN A 545 22.68 20.34 -13.33
C ASN A 545 22.16 21.77 -13.59
N ASN A 546 21.06 21.92 -14.33
CA ASN A 546 20.45 23.23 -14.66
C ASN A 546 19.25 23.62 -13.78
N ASN A 547 19.00 22.92 -12.67
CA ASN A 547 17.71 23.04 -11.97
C ASN A 547 17.52 24.40 -11.27
N PHE A 548 18.57 25.05 -10.75
CA PHE A 548 18.41 26.33 -10.04
C PHE A 548 18.06 27.49 -10.99
N ILE A 549 18.74 27.59 -12.15
CA ILE A 549 18.42 28.61 -13.16
C ILE A 549 17.04 28.36 -13.76
N GLY A 550 16.63 27.11 -13.94
CA GLY A 550 15.27 26.77 -14.36
C GLY A 550 14.21 27.27 -13.36
N ILE A 551 14.47 27.15 -12.08
CA ILE A 551 13.57 27.67 -11.01
C ILE A 551 13.52 29.20 -11.02
N VAL A 552 14.65 29.86 -11.24
CA VAL A 552 14.72 31.33 -11.37
C VAL A 552 14.01 31.80 -12.63
N ASN A 553 14.19 31.13 -13.77
CA ASN A 553 13.48 31.44 -15.01
C ASN A 553 11.96 31.30 -14.84
N ASN A 554 11.49 30.20 -14.24
CA ASN A 554 10.06 30.02 -13.95
C ASN A 554 9.50 31.14 -13.06
N LEU A 555 10.26 31.61 -12.07
CA LEU A 555 9.87 32.74 -11.24
C LEU A 555 9.72 34.02 -12.07
N ILE A 556 10.64 34.24 -13.02
CA ILE A 556 10.64 35.43 -13.90
C ILE A 556 9.47 35.35 -14.88
N GLU A 557 9.25 34.22 -15.54
CA GLU A 557 8.12 33.98 -16.44
C GLU A 557 6.75 34.16 -15.75
N GLN A 558 6.63 33.66 -14.51
CA GLN A 558 5.43 33.92 -13.70
C GLN A 558 5.21 35.42 -13.41
N GLN A 559 6.29 36.15 -13.26
CA GLN A 559 6.21 37.59 -13.03
C GLN A 559 5.86 38.35 -14.32
N GLU A 560 6.36 37.95 -15.47
CA GLU A 560 5.99 38.55 -16.78
C GLU A 560 4.50 38.35 -17.10
N THR A 561 3.90 37.25 -16.64
CA THR A 561 2.44 37.02 -16.82
C THR A 561 1.55 37.89 -15.91
N VAL A 562 2.08 38.34 -14.78
CA VAL A 562 1.33 39.11 -13.76
C VAL A 562 1.62 40.61 -13.84
N SER A 563 2.80 40.99 -14.33
CA SER A 563 3.27 42.39 -14.43
C SER A 563 3.22 42.87 -15.88
N GLN A 564 2.89 44.16 -16.08
CA GLN A 564 3.00 44.81 -17.40
C GLN A 564 4.46 45.26 -17.71
N ALA A 565 5.39 45.11 -16.77
CA ALA A 565 6.78 45.49 -16.92
C ALA A 565 7.55 44.46 -17.78
N LYS A 566 8.42 44.95 -18.67
CA LYS A 566 9.36 44.12 -19.41
C LYS A 566 10.53 43.70 -18.47
N VAL A 567 10.71 42.39 -18.30
CA VAL A 567 11.78 41.87 -17.45
C VAL A 567 12.95 41.46 -18.32
N SER A 568 14.15 41.96 -18.02
CA SER A 568 15.43 41.52 -18.63
C SER A 568 16.25 40.75 -17.59
N PHE A 569 16.62 39.52 -17.90
CA PHE A 569 17.41 38.68 -17.03
C PHE A 569 18.77 38.35 -17.65
N VAL A 570 19.81 38.67 -16.93
CA VAL A 570 21.22 38.40 -17.32
C VAL A 570 21.85 37.54 -16.24
N VAL A 571 22.36 36.40 -16.62
CA VAL A 571 23.11 35.52 -15.72
C VAL A 571 24.44 35.17 -16.35
N ASP A 572 25.48 35.20 -15.53
CA ASP A 572 26.84 34.86 -15.96
C ASP A 572 26.92 33.31 -16.19
N MET A 573 27.33 32.92 -17.41
CA MET A 573 27.48 31.54 -17.81
C MET A 573 28.63 30.80 -17.11
N GLU A 574 29.57 31.51 -16.51
CA GLU A 574 30.70 30.95 -15.76
C GLU A 574 30.33 30.55 -14.33
N ILE A 575 29.09 30.74 -13.90
CA ILE A 575 28.64 30.35 -12.56
C ILE A 575 28.42 28.83 -12.48
N GLU A 576 29.30 28.14 -11.79
CA GLU A 576 29.18 26.73 -11.46
C GLU A 576 28.17 26.55 -10.28
N TRP A 577 26.89 26.54 -10.60
CA TRP A 577 25.80 26.44 -9.60
C TRP A 577 25.88 25.22 -8.69
N GLU A 578 26.54 24.18 -9.12
CA GLU A 578 26.78 22.97 -8.33
C GLU A 578 27.70 23.21 -7.14
N LYS A 579 28.66 24.12 -7.29
CA LYS A 579 29.61 24.45 -6.26
C LYS A 579 29.08 25.50 -5.27
N ILE A 580 27.92 26.10 -5.56
CA ILE A 580 27.30 27.07 -4.66
C ILE A 580 26.43 26.32 -3.65
N GLU A 581 26.61 26.61 -2.38
CA GLU A 581 25.91 26.03 -1.27
C GLU A 581 24.40 26.27 -1.36
N ASN A 582 23.59 25.24 -1.03
CA ASN A 582 22.14 25.29 -1.17
C ASN A 582 21.50 26.43 -0.36
N TYR A 583 22.05 26.75 0.82
CA TYR A 583 21.49 27.83 1.63
C TYR A 583 21.68 29.21 0.95
N ILE A 584 22.75 29.44 0.19
CA ILE A 584 22.96 30.66 -0.60
C ILE A 584 21.91 30.71 -1.73
N LYS A 585 21.74 29.63 -2.49
CA LYS A 585 20.74 29.53 -3.57
C LYS A 585 19.33 29.84 -3.05
N ILE A 586 18.95 29.26 -1.92
CA ILE A 586 17.63 29.45 -1.30
C ILE A 586 17.44 30.92 -0.89
N ASN A 587 18.40 31.51 -0.25
CA ASN A 587 18.28 32.91 0.19
C ASN A 587 18.31 33.88 -0.99
N LEU A 588 19.15 33.63 -2.01
CA LEU A 588 19.16 34.39 -3.26
C LEU A 588 17.80 34.35 -3.94
N TYR A 589 17.22 33.14 -4.12
CA TYR A 589 15.89 32.98 -4.69
C TYR A 589 14.82 33.75 -3.91
N ARG A 590 14.85 33.65 -2.59
CA ARG A 590 13.89 34.34 -1.73
C ARG A 590 14.01 35.84 -1.73
N ILE A 591 15.24 36.36 -1.81
CA ILE A 591 15.47 37.79 -1.95
C ILE A 591 14.95 38.27 -3.31
N LEU A 592 15.23 37.53 -4.38
CA LEU A 592 14.74 37.85 -5.71
C LEU A 592 13.20 37.83 -5.76
N GLN A 593 12.56 36.80 -5.19
CA GLN A 593 11.10 36.67 -5.11
C GLN A 593 10.47 37.87 -4.38
N GLU A 594 11.05 38.27 -3.23
CA GLU A 594 10.55 39.41 -2.46
C GLU A 594 10.75 40.71 -3.19
N ALA A 595 11.91 40.89 -3.88
CA ALA A 595 12.18 42.07 -4.70
C ALA A 595 11.16 42.21 -5.83
N LEU A 596 10.90 41.15 -6.57
CA LEU A 596 9.90 41.11 -7.66
C LEU A 596 8.47 41.36 -7.14
N LEU A 597 8.12 40.79 -5.99
CA LEU A 597 6.82 41.03 -5.35
C LEU A 597 6.65 42.50 -4.97
N ASN A 598 7.72 43.15 -4.47
CA ASN A 598 7.70 44.56 -4.11
C ASN A 598 7.59 45.46 -5.36
N ILE A 599 8.26 45.10 -6.45
CA ILE A 599 8.13 45.80 -7.73
C ILE A 599 6.67 45.73 -8.21
N ASN A 600 6.06 44.57 -8.25
CA ASN A 600 4.67 44.40 -8.68
C ASN A 600 3.68 45.18 -7.82
N LYS A 601 3.90 45.20 -6.49
CA LYS A 601 2.94 45.83 -5.58
C LYS A 601 3.08 47.35 -5.52
N TYR A 602 4.28 47.88 -5.74
CA TYR A 602 4.58 49.24 -5.35
C TYR A 602 5.32 50.08 -6.39
N ALA A 603 6.01 49.46 -7.38
CA ALA A 603 6.91 50.21 -8.23
C ALA A 603 6.24 50.89 -9.41
N GLN A 604 5.18 50.29 -10.00
CA GLN A 604 4.63 50.74 -11.28
C GLN A 604 5.68 50.93 -12.37
N ALA A 605 6.63 49.96 -12.43
CA ALA A 605 7.76 49.99 -13.34
C ALA A 605 7.38 49.58 -14.76
N GLU A 606 8.01 50.15 -15.76
CA GLU A 606 7.91 49.72 -17.16
C GLU A 606 9.00 48.69 -17.50
N ASN A 607 10.16 48.80 -16.88
CA ASN A 607 11.30 47.91 -17.10
C ASN A 607 11.89 47.41 -15.77
N VAL A 608 12.18 46.13 -15.72
CA VAL A 608 12.86 45.46 -14.61
C VAL A 608 14.09 44.74 -15.14
N ARG A 609 15.23 45.00 -14.54
CA ARG A 609 16.50 44.34 -14.90
C ARG A 609 17.00 43.52 -13.73
N ILE A 610 17.27 42.24 -13.97
CA ILE A 610 17.80 41.29 -13.00
C ILE A 610 19.16 40.84 -13.52
N GLU A 611 20.19 40.92 -12.71
CA GLU A 611 21.52 40.49 -13.05
C GLU A 611 22.10 39.62 -11.94
N ILE A 612 22.63 38.43 -12.30
CA ILE A 612 23.40 37.57 -11.41
C ILE A 612 24.78 37.35 -12.01
N LEU A 613 25.76 37.97 -11.40
CA LEU A 613 27.15 37.99 -11.89
C LEU A 613 28.09 37.38 -10.85
N LYS A 614 29.08 36.61 -11.33
CA LYS A 614 30.17 36.08 -10.53
C LYS A 614 31.39 36.99 -10.71
N GLN A 615 31.97 37.44 -9.64
CA GLN A 615 33.23 38.21 -9.64
C GLN A 615 34.20 37.58 -8.63
N GLU A 616 35.20 36.85 -9.16
CA GLU A 616 36.16 36.09 -8.34
C GLU A 616 35.48 35.20 -7.28
N LYS A 617 35.46 35.64 -6.02
CA LYS A 617 34.96 34.91 -4.84
C LYS A 617 33.59 35.42 -4.35
N ILE A 618 32.88 36.19 -5.14
CA ILE A 618 31.57 36.73 -4.78
C ILE A 618 30.53 36.45 -5.87
N LEU A 619 29.28 36.26 -5.42
CA LEU A 619 28.10 36.19 -6.28
C LEU A 619 27.25 37.44 -6.03
N LYS A 620 27.05 38.24 -7.07
CA LYS A 620 26.31 39.49 -6.99
C LYS A 620 24.96 39.36 -7.66
N LEU A 621 23.89 39.57 -6.89
CA LEU A 621 22.52 39.76 -7.40
C LEU A 621 22.23 41.27 -7.44
N THR A 622 21.76 41.74 -8.60
CA THR A 622 21.25 43.12 -8.75
C THR A 622 19.86 43.06 -9.35
N VAL A 623 18.91 43.75 -8.72
CA VAL A 623 17.54 43.90 -9.23
C VAL A 623 17.24 45.39 -9.30
N THR A 624 16.94 45.87 -10.51
CA THR A 624 16.68 47.28 -10.79
C THR A 624 15.33 47.46 -11.45
N ASP A 625 14.54 48.39 -10.98
CA ASP A 625 13.31 48.87 -11.60
C ASP A 625 13.40 50.39 -11.90
N ASP A 626 12.65 50.82 -12.91
CA ASP A 626 12.51 52.24 -13.30
C ASP A 626 11.21 52.88 -12.76
N GLY A 627 10.61 52.28 -11.74
CA GLY A 627 9.33 52.71 -11.20
C GLY A 627 9.35 53.99 -10.35
N VAL A 628 8.28 54.14 -9.55
CA VAL A 628 8.07 55.38 -8.76
C VAL A 628 9.10 55.60 -7.64
N GLY A 629 9.85 54.59 -7.26
CA GLY A 629 10.83 54.65 -6.18
C GLY A 629 10.27 55.11 -4.84
N PHE A 630 11.14 55.21 -3.83
CA PHE A 630 10.76 55.67 -2.49
C PHE A 630 11.93 56.30 -1.72
N SER A 631 11.63 57.00 -0.61
CA SER A 631 12.66 57.51 0.30
C SER A 631 13.10 56.42 1.27
N VAL A 632 14.32 55.96 1.15
CA VAL A 632 14.92 54.88 1.96
C VAL A 632 14.86 55.20 3.46
N SER A 633 15.10 56.46 3.86
CA SER A 633 15.09 56.90 5.26
C SER A 633 13.72 56.80 5.95
N LYS A 634 12.62 56.93 5.20
CA LYS A 634 11.24 56.87 5.73
C LYS A 634 10.63 55.49 5.71
N LYS A 635 11.05 54.57 4.82
CA LYS A 635 10.46 53.23 4.60
C LYS A 635 11.34 52.07 5.03
N SER A 636 12.49 52.27 5.67
CA SER A 636 13.38 51.22 6.14
C SER A 636 12.75 50.24 7.17
N LYS A 637 11.51 50.49 7.59
CA LYS A 637 10.74 49.62 8.52
C LYS A 637 9.79 48.64 7.85
N GLY A 638 9.74 48.54 6.52
CA GLY A 638 8.87 47.61 5.83
C GLY A 638 9.30 46.14 6.05
N ILE A 639 8.35 45.27 6.32
CA ILE A 639 8.59 43.82 6.62
C ILE A 639 9.38 43.16 5.49
N GLY A 640 9.06 43.42 4.23
CA GLY A 640 9.76 42.83 3.07
C GLY A 640 11.24 43.20 3.00
N LEU A 641 11.57 44.49 3.25
CA LEU A 641 12.96 44.96 3.28
C LEU A 641 13.76 44.35 4.46
N GLN A 642 13.11 44.23 5.63
CA GLN A 642 13.72 43.57 6.79
C GLN A 642 13.95 42.08 6.53
N ASN A 643 13.04 41.40 5.86
CA ASN A 643 13.19 40.00 5.47
C ASN A 643 14.36 39.80 4.51
N MET A 644 14.47 40.65 3.47
CA MET A 644 15.60 40.57 2.53
C MET A 644 16.93 40.84 3.23
N LEU A 645 17.01 41.84 4.11
CA LEU A 645 18.20 42.15 4.90
C LEU A 645 18.60 41.02 5.86
N SER A 646 17.59 40.40 6.54
CA SER A 646 17.81 39.27 7.43
C SER A 646 18.34 38.04 6.67
N ARG A 647 17.82 37.78 5.48
CA ARG A 647 18.27 36.70 4.61
C ARG A 647 19.68 36.91 4.07
N ALA A 648 20.01 38.14 3.69
CA ALA A 648 21.35 38.49 3.28
C ALA A 648 22.35 38.31 4.45
N LYS A 649 21.99 38.78 5.65
CA LYS A 649 22.81 38.58 6.86
C LYS A 649 23.00 37.09 7.21
N ALA A 650 22.00 36.25 7.02
CA ALA A 650 22.09 34.79 7.25
C ALA A 650 23.11 34.10 6.32
N CYS A 651 23.44 34.73 5.19
CA CYS A 651 24.45 34.28 4.24
C CYS A 651 25.77 35.11 4.33
N GLU A 652 25.95 35.90 5.37
CA GLU A 652 27.06 36.84 5.48
C GLU A 652 27.21 37.79 4.26
N ALA A 653 26.09 37.98 3.52
CA ALA A 653 26.05 38.80 2.31
C ALA A 653 25.88 40.28 2.64
N ALA A 654 26.56 41.14 1.89
CA ALA A 654 26.33 42.56 1.92
C ALA A 654 25.01 42.90 1.18
N PHE A 655 24.19 43.75 1.79
CA PHE A 655 22.90 44.17 1.24
C PHE A 655 22.87 45.71 1.12
N ASP A 656 22.64 46.19 -0.10
CA ASP A 656 22.50 47.63 -0.38
C ASP A 656 21.20 47.89 -1.14
N ILE A 657 20.55 49.00 -0.84
CA ILE A 657 19.33 49.45 -1.54
C ILE A 657 19.43 50.93 -1.86
N LYS A 658 19.29 51.28 -3.11
CA LYS A 658 19.24 52.64 -3.62
C LYS A 658 17.88 52.89 -4.26
N SER A 659 17.13 53.87 -3.73
CA SER A 659 15.85 54.26 -4.29
C SER A 659 15.67 55.79 -4.16
N LYS A 660 15.12 56.34 -5.21
CA LYS A 660 14.77 57.78 -5.26
C LYS A 660 13.42 57.95 -5.91
N ILE A 661 12.58 58.76 -5.32
CA ILE A 661 11.25 59.06 -5.84
C ILE A 661 11.36 59.51 -7.30
N GLY A 662 10.59 58.88 -8.20
CA GLY A 662 10.57 59.13 -9.64
C GLY A 662 11.78 58.58 -10.42
N LYS A 663 12.66 57.75 -9.79
CA LYS A 663 13.86 57.20 -10.44
C LYS A 663 14.04 55.70 -10.22
N GLY A 664 13.01 55.01 -9.71
CA GLY A 664 13.05 53.57 -9.47
C GLY A 664 13.86 53.15 -8.23
N THR A 665 14.09 51.81 -8.15
CA THR A 665 14.84 51.18 -7.05
C THR A 665 15.87 50.22 -7.58
N THR A 666 17.06 50.20 -6.93
CA THR A 666 18.08 49.16 -7.16
C THR A 666 18.39 48.45 -5.84
N ILE A 667 18.25 47.15 -5.84
CA ILE A 667 18.66 46.26 -4.74
C ILE A 667 19.89 45.53 -5.19
N THR A 668 20.93 45.56 -4.38
CA THR A 668 22.17 44.81 -4.64
C THR A 668 22.48 43.92 -3.45
N VAL A 669 22.76 42.67 -3.71
CA VAL A 669 23.18 41.67 -2.70
C VAL A 669 24.45 40.99 -3.15
N VAL A 670 25.46 40.95 -2.31
CA VAL A 670 26.77 40.37 -2.61
C VAL A 670 27.03 39.22 -1.64
N PHE A 671 26.98 38.00 -2.14
CA PHE A 671 27.22 36.79 -1.37
C PHE A 671 28.67 36.36 -1.47
N PRO A 672 29.37 36.08 -0.36
CA PRO A 672 30.69 35.46 -0.39
C PRO A 672 30.55 33.98 -0.79
N LEU A 673 31.38 33.48 -1.70
CA LEU A 673 31.40 32.08 -2.16
C LEU A 673 32.40 31.22 -1.36
N GLU A 674 33.26 31.80 -0.55
CA GLU A 674 34.11 31.11 0.42
C GLU A 674 33.76 31.62 1.83
N ILE A 675 33.19 30.72 2.66
CA ILE A 675 32.99 30.99 4.08
C ILE A 675 34.15 30.32 4.84
N ASN A 676 34.96 31.08 5.54
CA ASN A 676 35.88 30.54 6.53
C ASN A 676 35.05 29.82 7.61
N GLN A 677 35.10 28.48 7.63
CA GLN A 677 34.58 27.71 8.78
C GLN A 677 35.31 28.18 10.04
N LYS A 678 34.62 28.89 10.89
CA LYS A 678 35.02 29.11 12.29
C LYS A 678 34.35 28.09 13.19
#